data_8e23e969dfe8b17b2fb66fbff2bd1ba2
#
_entry.id   8e23e969dfe8b17b2fb66fbff2bd1ba2
#
_cell.length_a   1.000
_cell.length_b   1.000
_cell.length_c   1.000
_cell.angle_alpha   90.00
_cell.angle_beta   90.00
_cell.angle_gamma   90.00
#
_symmetry.space_group_name_H-M   'P 1'
#
loop_
_entity.id
_entity.type
_entity.pdbx_description
1 polymer ?
#
loop_
_entity_poly.entity_id
_entity_poly.type
_entity_poly.pdbx_seq_one_letter_code
_entity_poly.pdbx_strand_id
1 'polypeptide(L)'
;MKKTALFLTVAGAVAACSKAPPATQPSPVQSPTQSPNRGAGFGAATSTDSLDRGAGGAGGVAAARPRPYNRVITREAVTRRGMFDVHRVGDRLYFEIPARELGKDELLVGRYAFAPAPTPQGRNGGAGGPGGGFGEYAGDEFAERTLRWERNGNRVVLRSPSFAITADTSLSVYHAVERSNYGPIIAVLNVETYGPDSAAVVDVTRLFTTNVSEIAAIRGAIDASRSYVERATAFPDNVEIEATQTGVVGAAAAAGRGGGAGAPGATAGQAQSVVGHWSIVRLPEVPMQPRRADERIGFFSVRMVDFGSRDQRAMTKEYITRWRLECSNRREGNLCYPKKPIVYYVDPATPKQWQPYIRQAILDWQPAFEAAGFKDGIVPGEVPANDPDWSPEDIRHTMVRWLPSTVENSVGPHVSDPRTGEILNGSSRIFHNLISLMQAWYFTQAAQVDPRARSIPFPDSLMGRLLEWGVAHEIGHTIGLQHDQIGSSTYPADSVRSASWVHKMGHSPSIMDYSRMNYVAQPEDKIPLSDITPRVGPWDKYTIMWGYKEIPSESADDERSTLEQWARMQDSIPWYRFSGNNSFGQYGTLNEAVGDADPVKSTRLGFKNIARVVGYIPSAGTRPGEDNELLKELYDRTVGQWATEAGHVATIIGGGTVQYKAGGQTGAVYTPLSRARQVEAMRFLNEEVFKTPNYLIRADIAGRIESEGMLARIGGAQSRVLTSVLNDGRMNRLLEGEALAKSSSSEVYSLADMLDDLRKGVWSELAEGAPKIDAYRRQLQNSYLTDIDRKLNPPATMQPPQGGGFGQPQAPLSDDAKSELRGELVTLQGEIRRATSRAADRETQLHLSGADHRISEILEPRKS
;
A
#
# COMPACT_ATOMS: atom_id res chain seq x y z
N MET A 1 69.27 13.88 -7.93
CA MET A 1 70.43 13.14 -7.40
C MET A 1 69.93 11.95 -6.57
N LYS A 2 70.38 10.77 -7.02
CA LYS A 2 70.49 9.46 -6.30
C LYS A 2 69.29 8.98 -5.45
N LYS A 3 68.49 8.00 -5.95
CA LYS A 3 68.72 6.54 -5.90
C LYS A 3 68.93 6.02 -4.44
N THR A 4 67.98 5.19 -3.97
CA THR A 4 68.34 3.76 -3.71
C THR A 4 67.07 2.94 -3.48
N ALA A 5 66.91 1.87 -4.27
CA ALA A 5 65.94 0.78 -4.12
C ALA A 5 66.47 -0.20 -3.05
N LEU A 6 65.58 -0.89 -2.35
CA LEU A 6 65.96 -2.16 -1.72
C LEU A 6 64.86 -3.18 -1.87
N PHE A 7 65.16 -4.18 -2.71
CA PHE A 7 64.49 -5.48 -2.79
C PHE A 7 64.80 -6.32 -1.55
N LEU A 8 63.79 -6.99 -1.02
CA LEU A 8 64.05 -8.25 -0.31
C LEU A 8 62.85 -9.20 -0.49
N THR A 9 63.12 -10.21 -1.29
CA THR A 9 62.41 -11.47 -1.41
C THR A 9 62.57 -12.31 -0.15
N VAL A 10 61.50 -12.96 0.33
CA VAL A 10 61.61 -14.27 0.99
C VAL A 10 60.38 -15.08 0.65
N ALA A 11 60.65 -16.29 0.25
CA ALA A 11 59.74 -17.33 -0.17
C ALA A 11 59.12 -18.09 1.00
N GLY A 12 57.98 -18.65 0.76
CA GLY A 12 57.65 -20.04 1.08
C GLY A 12 57.19 -20.37 2.49
N ALA A 13 55.93 -20.70 2.64
CA ALA A 13 55.52 -21.82 3.47
C ALA A 13 54.19 -22.41 2.96
N VAL A 14 54.23 -23.68 2.78
CA VAL A 14 53.26 -24.61 2.22
C VAL A 14 52.21 -24.97 3.27
N ALA A 15 50.97 -25.09 2.81
CA ALA A 15 49.92 -26.03 3.21
C ALA A 15 49.69 -26.36 4.68
N ALA A 16 48.51 -26.00 5.16
CA ALA A 16 47.80 -26.87 6.09
C ALA A 16 46.32 -26.87 5.71
N CYS A 17 45.92 -28.01 5.11
CA CYS A 17 44.53 -28.37 4.92
C CYS A 17 43.85 -28.57 6.27
N SER A 18 42.91 -27.75 6.66
CA SER A 18 41.94 -28.08 7.68
C SER A 18 40.65 -28.54 7.01
N LYS A 19 40.32 -29.80 7.25
CA LYS A 19 39.14 -30.48 6.78
C LYS A 19 37.90 -29.77 7.31
N ALA A 20 37.00 -29.38 6.42
CA ALA A 20 35.61 -29.06 6.74
C ALA A 20 34.89 -30.33 7.23
N PRO A 21 34.01 -30.21 8.25
CA PRO A 21 33.18 -31.35 8.66
C PRO A 21 32.18 -31.71 7.54
N PRO A 22 31.80 -33.00 7.40
CA PRO A 22 30.93 -33.44 6.34
C PRO A 22 29.50 -32.87 6.49
N ALA A 23 28.97 -32.41 5.40
CA ALA A 23 27.57 -32.02 5.28
C ALA A 23 26.68 -33.22 5.61
N THR A 24 25.82 -33.08 6.62
CA THR A 24 24.75 -34.02 6.91
C THR A 24 23.72 -33.99 5.79
N GLN A 25 23.58 -35.09 5.08
CA GLN A 25 22.49 -35.33 4.15
C GLN A 25 21.15 -35.38 4.92
N PRO A 26 20.07 -34.81 4.42
CA PRO A 26 18.74 -35.02 4.99
C PRO A 26 18.30 -36.47 4.76
N SER A 27 17.90 -37.14 5.85
CA SER A 27 17.31 -38.46 5.82
C SER A 27 16.02 -38.48 5.02
N PRO A 28 15.72 -39.56 4.29
CA PRO A 28 14.48 -39.69 3.53
C PRO A 28 13.27 -39.76 4.45
N VAL A 29 12.27 -38.95 4.18
CA VAL A 29 10.95 -38.98 4.83
C VAL A 29 10.28 -40.28 4.46
N GLN A 30 10.06 -41.16 5.47
CA GLN A 30 9.26 -42.37 5.33
C GLN A 30 7.79 -42.00 5.13
N SER A 31 7.20 -42.49 4.07
CA SER A 31 5.75 -42.48 3.86
C SER A 31 5.05 -43.34 4.93
N PRO A 32 3.90 -42.91 5.48
CA PRO A 32 3.14 -43.76 6.39
C PRO A 32 2.47 -44.89 5.63
N THR A 33 2.77 -46.11 6.05
CA THR A 33 2.09 -47.35 5.67
C THR A 33 0.59 -47.29 6.00
N GLN A 34 -0.21 -47.62 5.01
CA GLN A 34 -1.65 -47.90 5.19
C GLN A 34 -1.84 -49.13 6.07
N SER A 35 -2.74 -49.03 7.05
CA SER A 35 -3.40 -50.16 7.67
C SER A 35 -4.89 -50.10 7.39
N PRO A 36 -5.54 -51.24 7.13
CA PRO A 36 -6.89 -51.25 6.63
C PRO A 36 -7.88 -51.24 7.81
N ASN A 37 -8.90 -50.44 7.76
CA ASN A 37 -10.07 -50.69 8.61
C ASN A 37 -11.37 -50.69 7.80
N ARG A 38 -12.17 -51.69 8.11
CA ARG A 38 -13.40 -52.12 7.43
C ARG A 38 -14.58 -51.19 7.72
N GLY A 39 -15.33 -50.92 6.69
CA GLY A 39 -16.75 -51.17 6.62
C GLY A 39 -17.72 -50.17 7.28
N ALA A 40 -18.42 -49.42 6.45
CA ALA A 40 -19.90 -49.32 6.47
C ALA A 40 -20.33 -48.54 5.23
N GLY A 41 -21.03 -49.19 4.34
CA GLY A 41 -21.58 -48.59 3.15
C GLY A 41 -22.84 -47.78 3.44
N PHE A 42 -23.04 -46.74 2.66
CA PHE A 42 -24.37 -46.26 2.25
C PHE A 42 -24.29 -45.68 0.83
N GLY A 43 -25.14 -46.18 0.03
CA GLY A 43 -25.85 -45.83 -1.16
C GLY A 43 -25.18 -44.90 -2.18
N ALA A 44 -24.76 -45.49 -3.30
CA ALA A 44 -24.52 -44.82 -4.56
C ALA A 44 -25.85 -44.35 -5.15
N ALA A 45 -25.94 -43.05 -5.45
CA ALA A 45 -26.86 -42.56 -6.47
C ALA A 45 -26.04 -42.36 -7.75
N THR A 46 -26.17 -43.35 -8.65
CA THR A 46 -25.68 -43.26 -10.04
C THR A 46 -26.55 -42.33 -10.84
N SER A 47 -26.01 -41.25 -11.31
CA SER A 47 -26.49 -40.61 -12.52
C SER A 47 -25.57 -40.99 -13.67
N THR A 48 -26.02 -41.96 -14.42
CA THR A 48 -25.46 -42.31 -15.71
C THR A 48 -25.77 -41.25 -16.73
N ASP A 49 -24.74 -40.53 -17.17
CA ASP A 49 -24.76 -39.95 -18.51
C ASP A 49 -23.66 -40.68 -19.33
N SER A 50 -24.13 -41.68 -20.00
CA SER A 50 -23.34 -42.52 -20.87
C SER A 50 -23.10 -41.81 -22.21
N LEU A 51 -21.92 -41.22 -22.37
CA LEU A 51 -21.38 -41.01 -23.69
C LEU A 51 -20.57 -42.23 -24.07
N ASP A 52 -21.20 -43.01 -24.90
CA ASP A 52 -20.70 -44.16 -25.63
C ASP A 52 -19.24 -43.97 -26.14
N ARG A 53 -18.27 -44.70 -25.56
CA ARG A 53 -16.97 -44.92 -26.16
C ARG A 53 -16.53 -46.36 -25.86
N GLY A 54 -16.51 -47.11 -26.94
CA GLY A 54 -15.97 -48.48 -26.96
C GLY A 54 -14.55 -48.54 -26.39
N ALA A 55 -14.32 -49.66 -25.65
CA ALA A 55 -13.05 -50.05 -25.10
C ALA A 55 -11.98 -50.24 -26.21
N GLY A 56 -10.83 -49.59 -26.05
CA GLY A 56 -9.66 -49.76 -26.92
C GLY A 56 -8.41 -49.11 -26.35
N GLY A 57 -7.54 -49.91 -25.77
CA GLY A 57 -6.09 -49.78 -25.75
C GLY A 57 -5.44 -48.48 -25.25
N ALA A 58 -4.47 -48.63 -24.33
CA ALA A 58 -3.50 -47.62 -23.96
C ALA A 58 -2.73 -47.11 -25.19
N GLY A 59 -3.25 -46.07 -25.81
CA GLY A 59 -2.64 -45.29 -26.88
C GLY A 59 -2.93 -43.85 -26.63
N GLY A 60 -1.90 -42.97 -26.71
CA GLY A 60 -2.00 -41.53 -26.48
C GLY A 60 -3.21 -40.95 -27.19
N VAL A 61 -3.95 -40.07 -26.50
CA VAL A 61 -5.18 -39.44 -27.02
C VAL A 61 -4.82 -38.68 -28.29
N ALA A 62 -5.10 -39.29 -29.46
CA ALA A 62 -4.95 -38.63 -30.75
C ALA A 62 -5.84 -37.36 -30.73
N ALA A 63 -5.25 -36.19 -31.05
CA ALA A 63 -6.00 -34.97 -31.16
C ALA A 63 -7.17 -35.20 -32.14
N ALA A 64 -8.40 -34.83 -31.69
CA ALA A 64 -9.56 -34.98 -32.56
C ALA A 64 -9.32 -34.26 -33.89
N ARG A 65 -9.72 -34.84 -35.01
CA ARG A 65 -9.55 -34.20 -36.31
C ARG A 65 -10.49 -33.01 -36.38
N PRO A 66 -9.99 -31.84 -36.84
CA PRO A 66 -10.83 -30.67 -37.03
C PRO A 66 -12.04 -30.95 -37.94
N ARG A 67 -13.19 -30.45 -37.54
CA ARG A 67 -14.45 -30.62 -38.26
C ARG A 67 -14.56 -29.57 -39.38
N PRO A 68 -15.47 -29.73 -40.37
CA PRO A 68 -15.80 -28.65 -41.33
C PRO A 68 -16.27 -27.37 -40.58
N TYR A 69 -15.84 -26.19 -41.05
CA TYR A 69 -16.09 -24.89 -40.40
C TYR A 69 -17.56 -24.68 -40.08
N ASN A 70 -18.46 -24.90 -41.06
CA ASN A 70 -19.90 -24.73 -40.92
C ASN A 70 -20.57 -25.71 -39.93
N ARG A 71 -19.86 -26.70 -39.45
CA ARG A 71 -20.31 -27.65 -38.41
C ARG A 71 -19.95 -27.19 -37.03
N VAL A 72 -19.03 -26.25 -36.87
CA VAL A 72 -18.60 -25.64 -35.61
C VAL A 72 -19.18 -24.26 -35.49
N ILE A 73 -18.91 -23.39 -36.46
CA ILE A 73 -19.47 -22.05 -36.57
C ILE A 73 -20.71 -22.12 -37.47
N THR A 74 -21.85 -22.37 -36.82
CA THR A 74 -23.12 -22.56 -37.53
C THR A 74 -23.72 -21.22 -37.93
N ARG A 75 -24.83 -21.25 -38.71
CA ARG A 75 -25.54 -20.03 -39.14
C ARG A 75 -26.15 -19.24 -37.95
N GLU A 76 -26.25 -19.87 -36.78
CA GLU A 76 -26.78 -19.26 -35.55
C GLU A 76 -25.68 -18.54 -34.75
N ALA A 77 -24.44 -18.61 -35.22
CA ALA A 77 -23.31 -17.99 -34.53
C ALA A 77 -23.48 -16.45 -34.54
N VAL A 78 -23.36 -15.87 -33.35
CA VAL A 78 -23.16 -14.43 -33.18
C VAL A 78 -21.67 -14.18 -33.19
N THR A 79 -21.18 -13.47 -34.21
CA THR A 79 -19.75 -13.20 -34.39
C THR A 79 -19.44 -11.74 -34.15
N ARG A 80 -18.39 -11.50 -33.32
CA ARG A 80 -17.75 -10.18 -33.12
C ARG A 80 -16.32 -10.26 -33.66
N ARG A 81 -15.98 -9.29 -34.54
CA ARG A 81 -14.66 -9.26 -35.19
C ARG A 81 -13.72 -8.29 -34.52
N GLY A 82 -12.45 -8.71 -34.39
CA GLY A 82 -11.44 -7.87 -33.75
C GLY A 82 -10.04 -8.48 -33.81
N MET A 83 -9.30 -8.40 -32.69
CA MET A 83 -8.01 -9.04 -32.51
C MET A 83 -8.12 -10.54 -32.81
N PHE A 84 -9.11 -11.20 -32.25
CA PHE A 84 -9.65 -12.51 -32.64
C PHE A 84 -11.09 -12.33 -33.14
N ASP A 85 -11.56 -13.18 -34.02
CA ASP A 85 -13.00 -13.28 -34.24
C ASP A 85 -13.58 -14.14 -33.10
N VAL A 86 -14.56 -13.59 -32.40
CA VAL A 86 -15.22 -14.24 -31.28
C VAL A 86 -16.60 -14.71 -31.71
N HIS A 87 -16.88 -16.01 -31.59
CA HIS A 87 -18.14 -16.61 -31.98
C HIS A 87 -18.87 -17.19 -30.77
N ARG A 88 -20.10 -16.80 -30.60
CA ARG A 88 -21.04 -17.43 -29.65
C ARG A 88 -22.01 -18.33 -30.42
N VAL A 89 -22.00 -19.61 -30.10
CA VAL A 89 -22.91 -20.62 -30.70
C VAL A 89 -23.65 -21.33 -29.56
N GLY A 90 -24.89 -20.93 -29.31
CA GLY A 90 -25.62 -21.33 -28.10
C GLY A 90 -24.87 -20.88 -26.84
N ASP A 91 -24.54 -21.82 -25.97
CA ASP A 91 -23.82 -21.56 -24.71
C ASP A 91 -22.30 -21.66 -24.86
N ARG A 92 -21.79 -21.90 -26.08
CA ARG A 92 -20.35 -22.06 -26.32
C ARG A 92 -19.75 -20.78 -26.85
N LEU A 93 -18.52 -20.52 -26.39
CA LEU A 93 -17.67 -19.42 -26.83
C LEU A 93 -16.45 -19.97 -27.57
N TYR A 94 -16.26 -19.51 -28.81
CA TYR A 94 -15.13 -19.87 -29.63
C TYR A 94 -14.27 -18.65 -29.95
N PHE A 95 -12.95 -18.83 -29.89
CA PHE A 95 -11.99 -17.89 -30.45
C PHE A 95 -11.49 -18.43 -31.79
N GLU A 96 -11.57 -17.62 -32.82
CA GLU A 96 -10.91 -17.84 -34.10
C GLU A 96 -9.61 -17.03 -34.11
N ILE A 97 -8.49 -17.69 -33.78
CA ILE A 97 -7.20 -17.07 -33.56
C ILE A 97 -6.41 -17.06 -34.86
N PRO A 98 -6.19 -15.88 -35.47
CA PRO A 98 -5.40 -15.78 -36.71
C PRO A 98 -3.94 -16.22 -36.48
N ALA A 99 -3.31 -16.76 -37.50
CA ALA A 99 -1.91 -17.21 -37.41
C ALA A 99 -0.95 -16.07 -36.98
N ARG A 100 -1.27 -14.83 -37.34
CA ARG A 100 -0.48 -13.65 -36.96
C ARG A 100 -0.51 -13.31 -35.47
N GLU A 101 -1.48 -13.82 -34.71
CA GLU A 101 -1.60 -13.59 -33.25
C GLU A 101 -0.95 -14.73 -32.44
N LEU A 102 -0.66 -15.86 -33.09
CA LEU A 102 0.04 -16.95 -32.43
C LEU A 102 1.50 -16.56 -32.12
N GLY A 103 1.92 -16.82 -30.89
CA GLY A 103 3.26 -16.49 -30.39
C GLY A 103 3.45 -15.05 -29.92
N LYS A 104 2.40 -14.20 -30.00
CA LYS A 104 2.43 -12.84 -29.43
C LYS A 104 2.07 -12.85 -27.96
N ASP A 105 2.60 -11.86 -27.24
CA ASP A 105 2.28 -11.64 -25.84
C ASP A 105 1.05 -10.74 -25.72
N GLU A 106 0.15 -11.16 -24.84
CA GLU A 106 -1.07 -10.47 -24.46
C GLU A 106 -1.11 -10.33 -22.95
N LEU A 107 -1.90 -9.39 -22.45
CA LEU A 107 -2.17 -9.24 -21.04
C LEU A 107 -3.64 -9.54 -20.77
N LEU A 108 -3.90 -10.47 -19.85
CA LEU A 108 -5.23 -10.70 -19.32
C LEU A 108 -5.36 -9.94 -18.01
N VAL A 109 -6.45 -9.16 -17.90
CA VAL A 109 -6.86 -8.49 -16.67
C VAL A 109 -8.29 -8.92 -16.34
N GLY A 110 -8.46 -9.54 -15.17
CA GLY A 110 -9.77 -9.97 -14.67
C GLY A 110 -10.28 -9.03 -13.60
N ARG A 111 -11.51 -8.51 -13.76
CA ARG A 111 -12.19 -7.62 -12.80
C ARG A 111 -13.60 -8.12 -12.51
N TYR A 112 -14.13 -7.82 -11.32
CA TYR A 112 -15.53 -8.10 -11.04
C TYR A 112 -16.42 -7.08 -11.76
N ALA A 113 -17.26 -7.51 -12.71
CA ALA A 113 -18.36 -6.70 -13.23
C ALA A 113 -19.49 -6.65 -12.19
N PHE A 114 -19.79 -7.80 -11.54
CA PHE A 114 -20.68 -7.89 -10.38
C PHE A 114 -19.99 -8.69 -9.29
N ALA A 115 -19.80 -8.05 -8.15
CA ALA A 115 -19.23 -8.66 -6.95
C ALA A 115 -20.31 -9.44 -6.16
N PRO A 116 -19.95 -10.41 -5.32
CA PRO A 116 -20.91 -11.11 -4.49
C PRO A 116 -21.59 -10.17 -3.50
N ALA A 117 -22.85 -10.45 -3.16
CA ALA A 117 -23.55 -9.68 -2.16
C ALA A 117 -22.76 -9.65 -0.83
N PRO A 118 -22.53 -8.47 -0.24
CA PRO A 118 -21.86 -8.39 1.05
C PRO A 118 -22.72 -9.04 2.10
N THR A 119 -22.10 -9.89 2.92
CA THR A 119 -22.79 -10.41 4.12
C THR A 119 -22.97 -9.26 5.12
N PRO A 120 -24.17 -9.12 5.72
CA PRO A 120 -24.40 -8.10 6.73
C PRO A 120 -23.38 -8.24 7.87
N GLN A 121 -22.46 -7.29 7.97
CA GLN A 121 -21.54 -7.22 9.10
C GLN A 121 -22.35 -6.79 10.32
N GLY A 122 -22.24 -7.53 11.43
CA GLY A 122 -22.78 -7.08 12.69
C GLY A 122 -22.19 -5.70 13.06
N ARG A 123 -22.92 -4.90 13.82
CA ARG A 123 -22.60 -3.52 14.25
C ARG A 123 -21.18 -3.28 14.84
N ASN A 124 -20.40 -4.34 15.06
CA ASN A 124 -19.04 -4.31 15.64
C ASN A 124 -17.90 -4.53 14.63
N GLY A 125 -18.18 -4.42 13.32
CA GLY A 125 -17.14 -4.42 12.30
C GLY A 125 -16.33 -3.12 12.38
N GLY A 126 -15.25 -3.13 13.16
CA GLY A 126 -14.30 -2.02 13.20
C GLY A 126 -13.79 -1.70 11.80
N ALA A 127 -13.72 -0.42 11.48
CA ALA A 127 -13.09 0.06 10.26
C ALA A 127 -11.72 -0.60 10.12
N GLY A 128 -11.53 -1.35 9.02
CA GLY A 128 -10.23 -1.93 8.72
C GLY A 128 -9.19 -0.82 8.66
N GLY A 129 -8.23 -0.86 9.58
CA GLY A 129 -7.03 -0.02 9.47
C GLY A 129 -6.30 -0.32 8.16
N PRO A 130 -5.26 0.47 7.79
CA PRO A 130 -4.49 0.24 6.58
C PRO A 130 -3.92 -1.19 6.57
N GLY A 131 -4.52 -2.09 5.76
CA GLY A 131 -4.18 -3.52 5.70
C GLY A 131 -5.35 -4.47 5.99
N GLY A 132 -6.54 -3.99 6.40
CA GLY A 132 -7.76 -4.77 6.43
C GLY A 132 -8.22 -5.09 5.00
N GLY A 133 -8.49 -6.37 4.69
CA GLY A 133 -8.93 -6.79 3.36
C GLY A 133 -10.16 -5.98 2.95
N PHE A 134 -10.01 -5.18 1.92
CA PHE A 134 -11.13 -4.54 1.21
C PHE A 134 -11.99 -5.67 0.65
N GLY A 135 -13.28 -5.72 0.93
CA GLY A 135 -14.17 -6.73 0.37
C GLY A 135 -14.02 -6.88 -1.16
N GLU A 136 -14.74 -7.78 -1.75
CA GLU A 136 -14.81 -7.90 -3.21
C GLU A 136 -15.86 -6.90 -3.72
N TYR A 137 -15.47 -5.94 -4.56
CA TYR A 137 -16.33 -4.92 -5.15
C TYR A 137 -16.27 -4.96 -6.66
N ALA A 138 -17.31 -4.46 -7.33
CA ALA A 138 -17.27 -4.26 -8.77
C ALA A 138 -16.09 -3.36 -9.15
N GLY A 139 -15.32 -3.76 -10.16
CA GLY A 139 -14.08 -3.11 -10.57
C GLY A 139 -12.82 -3.58 -9.85
N ASP A 140 -12.92 -4.38 -8.77
CA ASP A 140 -11.74 -5.00 -8.15
C ASP A 140 -11.13 -6.04 -9.08
N GLU A 141 -9.80 -6.07 -9.08
CA GLU A 141 -9.02 -6.99 -9.88
C GLU A 141 -8.81 -8.31 -9.16
N PHE A 142 -9.12 -9.43 -9.82
CA PHE A 142 -8.89 -10.76 -9.29
C PHE A 142 -7.77 -11.52 -10.02
N ALA A 143 -7.43 -11.10 -11.25
CA ALA A 143 -6.38 -11.73 -12.05
C ALA A 143 -5.65 -10.72 -12.93
N GLU A 144 -4.32 -10.83 -12.99
CA GLU A 144 -3.46 -10.20 -13.97
C GLU A 144 -2.43 -11.21 -14.45
N ARG A 145 -2.38 -11.49 -15.76
CA ARG A 145 -1.49 -12.52 -16.34
C ARG A 145 -1.05 -12.15 -17.73
N THR A 146 0.22 -12.34 -18.05
CA THR A 146 0.66 -12.38 -19.44
C THR A 146 0.22 -13.69 -20.05
N LEU A 147 -0.29 -13.66 -21.27
CA LEU A 147 -0.74 -14.80 -22.05
C LEU A 147 0.02 -14.92 -23.36
N ARG A 148 0.15 -16.14 -23.87
CA ARG A 148 0.65 -16.45 -25.22
C ARG A 148 -0.06 -17.66 -25.76
N TRP A 149 -0.63 -17.52 -26.96
CA TRP A 149 -1.25 -18.63 -27.69
C TRP A 149 -0.22 -19.28 -28.61
N GLU A 150 0.06 -20.54 -28.39
CA GLU A 150 1.04 -21.32 -29.17
C GLU A 150 0.36 -22.48 -29.89
N ARG A 151 0.65 -22.69 -31.17
CA ARG A 151 0.09 -23.80 -31.91
C ARG A 151 1.00 -25.03 -31.83
N ASN A 152 0.41 -26.17 -31.48
CA ASN A 152 1.08 -27.47 -31.48
C ASN A 152 0.22 -28.52 -32.22
N GLY A 153 0.45 -28.64 -33.51
CA GLY A 153 -0.36 -29.48 -34.40
C GLY A 153 -1.83 -29.00 -34.42
N ASN A 154 -2.75 -29.91 -34.05
CA ASN A 154 -4.19 -29.59 -33.95
C ASN A 154 -4.60 -29.16 -32.54
N ARG A 155 -3.69 -28.56 -31.79
CA ARG A 155 -3.95 -27.96 -30.45
C ARG A 155 -3.43 -26.54 -30.40
N VAL A 156 -4.07 -25.75 -29.61
CA VAL A 156 -3.57 -24.43 -29.16
C VAL A 156 -3.27 -24.54 -27.67
N VAL A 157 -2.06 -24.15 -27.30
CA VAL A 157 -1.58 -24.12 -25.91
C VAL A 157 -1.64 -22.68 -25.44
N LEU A 158 -2.35 -22.43 -24.38
CA LEU A 158 -2.35 -21.14 -23.68
C LEU A 158 -1.30 -21.20 -22.58
N ARG A 159 -0.28 -20.34 -22.70
CA ARG A 159 0.84 -20.25 -21.78
C ARG A 159 0.87 -18.91 -21.09
N SER A 160 1.42 -18.85 -19.85
CA SER A 160 1.71 -17.60 -19.15
C SER A 160 3.23 -17.36 -19.13
N PRO A 161 3.80 -16.60 -20.07
CA PRO A 161 5.21 -16.25 -20.05
C PRO A 161 5.53 -15.31 -18.87
N SER A 162 6.78 -15.39 -18.37
CA SER A 162 7.30 -14.53 -17.32
C SER A 162 8.40 -13.63 -17.85
N PHE A 163 8.45 -12.39 -17.38
CA PHE A 163 9.50 -11.42 -17.66
C PHE A 163 10.40 -11.15 -16.44
N ALA A 164 10.29 -11.98 -15.39
CA ALA A 164 11.07 -11.82 -14.17
C ALA A 164 12.58 -11.95 -14.37
N ILE A 165 13.01 -12.73 -15.38
CA ILE A 165 14.41 -12.87 -15.77
C ILE A 165 14.58 -12.57 -17.26
N THR A 166 15.68 -11.92 -17.62
CA THR A 166 15.95 -11.51 -19.00
C THR A 166 17.45 -11.58 -19.34
N ALA A 167 17.75 -11.54 -20.62
CA ALA A 167 19.06 -11.26 -21.17
C ALA A 167 18.89 -10.72 -22.59
N ASP A 168 19.89 -10.01 -23.12
CA ASP A 168 19.91 -9.60 -24.51
C ASP A 168 19.94 -10.84 -25.41
N THR A 169 19.06 -10.87 -26.41
CA THR A 169 18.89 -12.01 -27.33
C THR A 169 20.14 -12.29 -28.17
N SER A 170 21.03 -11.32 -28.33
CA SER A 170 22.31 -11.48 -29.04
C SER A 170 23.38 -12.23 -28.22
N LEU A 171 23.18 -12.35 -26.89
CA LEU A 171 24.13 -12.98 -25.99
C LEU A 171 23.85 -14.47 -25.86
N SER A 172 24.89 -15.28 -25.77
CA SER A 172 24.76 -16.76 -25.58
C SER A 172 24.00 -17.13 -24.29
N VAL A 173 24.10 -16.32 -23.24
CA VAL A 173 23.39 -16.53 -21.97
C VAL A 173 21.86 -16.45 -22.15
N TYR A 174 21.36 -15.78 -23.19
CA TYR A 174 19.93 -15.74 -23.49
C TYR A 174 19.31 -17.14 -23.59
N HIS A 175 20.00 -18.10 -24.21
CA HIS A 175 19.49 -19.46 -24.29
C HIS A 175 19.37 -20.16 -22.93
N ALA A 176 20.23 -19.82 -21.98
CA ALA A 176 20.10 -20.33 -20.61
C ALA A 176 18.89 -19.69 -19.88
N VAL A 177 18.68 -18.39 -20.07
CA VAL A 177 17.51 -17.66 -19.54
C VAL A 177 16.23 -18.24 -20.12
N GLU A 178 16.15 -18.38 -21.44
CA GLU A 178 14.98 -18.93 -22.14
C GLU A 178 14.60 -20.32 -21.59
N ARG A 179 15.59 -21.24 -21.45
CA ARG A 179 15.37 -22.57 -20.90
C ARG A 179 14.99 -22.59 -19.42
N SER A 180 15.39 -21.60 -18.67
CA SER A 180 15.12 -21.48 -17.23
C SER A 180 13.86 -20.66 -16.92
N ASN A 181 13.19 -20.11 -17.94
CA ASN A 181 12.02 -19.23 -17.81
C ASN A 181 10.83 -19.80 -18.59
N TYR A 182 10.61 -21.10 -18.49
CA TYR A 182 9.52 -21.78 -19.19
C TYR A 182 8.18 -21.52 -18.51
N GLY A 183 7.37 -20.66 -19.08
CA GLY A 183 6.08 -20.25 -18.51
C GLY A 183 5.10 -21.43 -18.35
N PRO A 184 4.30 -21.46 -17.29
CA PRO A 184 3.31 -22.51 -17.06
C PRO A 184 2.26 -22.54 -18.18
N ILE A 185 1.74 -23.76 -18.45
CA ILE A 185 0.59 -23.95 -19.35
C ILE A 185 -0.69 -23.76 -18.53
N ILE A 186 -1.50 -22.78 -18.93
CA ILE A 186 -2.83 -22.52 -18.35
C ILE A 186 -3.87 -23.49 -18.89
N ALA A 187 -3.84 -23.72 -20.22
CA ALA A 187 -4.80 -24.62 -20.87
C ALA A 187 -4.21 -25.21 -22.18
N VAL A 188 -4.73 -26.38 -22.56
CA VAL A 188 -4.50 -26.98 -23.88
C VAL A 188 -5.86 -27.22 -24.52
N LEU A 189 -6.13 -26.52 -25.62
CA LEU A 189 -7.39 -26.52 -26.35
C LEU A 189 -7.25 -27.25 -27.68
N ASN A 190 -8.24 -28.05 -28.05
CA ASN A 190 -8.26 -28.68 -29.36
C ASN A 190 -8.71 -27.64 -30.41
N VAL A 191 -8.09 -27.69 -31.60
CA VAL A 191 -8.59 -26.96 -32.75
C VAL A 191 -9.84 -27.68 -33.24
N GLU A 192 -11.00 -27.07 -33.06
CA GLU A 192 -12.30 -27.60 -33.45
C GLU A 192 -12.48 -27.55 -34.97
N THR A 193 -11.98 -26.48 -35.57
CA THR A 193 -12.00 -26.25 -37.02
C THR A 193 -10.96 -25.20 -37.41
N TYR A 194 -10.75 -25.00 -38.68
CA TYR A 194 -9.95 -23.91 -39.21
C TYR A 194 -10.83 -22.92 -39.98
N GLY A 195 -10.69 -21.65 -39.69
CA GLY A 195 -11.25 -20.54 -40.41
C GLY A 195 -10.46 -20.09 -41.61
N PRO A 196 -10.78 -18.95 -42.21
CA PRO A 196 -9.98 -18.33 -43.26
C PRO A 196 -8.53 -18.19 -42.82
N ASP A 197 -7.60 -18.26 -43.79
CA ASP A 197 -6.14 -18.13 -43.57
C ASP A 197 -5.57 -19.08 -42.50
N SER A 198 -6.21 -20.25 -42.36
CA SER A 198 -5.82 -21.27 -41.36
C SER A 198 -5.89 -20.79 -39.91
N ALA A 199 -6.75 -19.81 -39.60
CA ALA A 199 -7.04 -19.37 -38.25
C ALA A 199 -7.57 -20.55 -37.42
N ALA A 200 -7.01 -20.72 -36.21
CA ALA A 200 -7.38 -21.83 -35.34
C ALA A 200 -8.64 -21.47 -34.52
N VAL A 201 -9.71 -22.25 -34.71
CA VAL A 201 -10.95 -22.09 -33.95
C VAL A 201 -10.92 -23.03 -32.74
N VAL A 202 -10.96 -22.48 -31.54
CA VAL A 202 -10.90 -23.21 -30.26
C VAL A 202 -12.09 -22.89 -29.38
N ASP A 203 -12.63 -23.90 -28.68
CA ASP A 203 -13.66 -23.70 -27.65
C ASP A 203 -13.00 -23.21 -26.34
N VAL A 204 -13.27 -21.95 -25.96
CA VAL A 204 -12.74 -21.31 -24.75
C VAL A 204 -13.75 -21.21 -23.62
N THR A 205 -14.96 -21.76 -23.78
CA THR A 205 -16.05 -21.64 -22.80
C THR A 205 -15.57 -22.02 -21.40
N ARG A 206 -14.85 -23.12 -21.27
CA ARG A 206 -14.40 -23.66 -20.00
C ARG A 206 -13.32 -22.81 -19.32
N LEU A 207 -12.59 -21.96 -20.04
CA LEU A 207 -11.64 -21.03 -19.43
C LEU A 207 -12.35 -20.07 -18.47
N PHE A 208 -13.56 -19.66 -18.81
CA PHE A 208 -14.30 -18.63 -18.06
C PHE A 208 -15.43 -19.20 -17.19
N THR A 209 -15.77 -20.48 -17.35
CA THR A 209 -16.90 -21.12 -16.64
C THR A 209 -16.49 -22.25 -15.70
N THR A 210 -15.20 -22.57 -15.62
CA THR A 210 -14.67 -23.62 -14.72
C THR A 210 -13.49 -23.08 -13.90
N ASN A 211 -13.04 -23.89 -12.94
CA ASN A 211 -11.90 -23.51 -12.09
C ASN A 211 -10.57 -23.60 -12.85
N VAL A 212 -10.19 -22.52 -13.53
CA VAL A 212 -8.84 -22.29 -14.04
C VAL A 212 -8.18 -21.33 -13.04
N SER A 213 -7.40 -21.87 -12.12
CA SER A 213 -6.90 -21.19 -10.91
C SER A 213 -6.18 -19.87 -11.18
N GLU A 214 -5.55 -19.73 -12.34
CA GLU A 214 -4.77 -18.58 -12.77
C GLU A 214 -5.64 -17.37 -13.14
N ILE A 215 -6.89 -17.64 -13.59
CA ILE A 215 -7.78 -16.63 -14.15
C ILE A 215 -9.20 -16.63 -13.56
N ALA A 216 -9.52 -17.57 -12.66
CA ALA A 216 -10.86 -17.71 -12.10
C ALA A 216 -11.19 -16.52 -11.17
N ALA A 217 -12.41 -15.97 -11.27
CA ALA A 217 -12.92 -14.93 -10.40
C ALA A 217 -13.25 -15.46 -9.00
N ILE A 218 -13.62 -16.74 -8.87
CA ILE A 218 -13.85 -17.41 -7.59
C ILE A 218 -12.64 -18.29 -7.25
N ARG A 219 -12.03 -18.05 -6.08
CA ARG A 219 -10.98 -18.91 -5.53
C ARG A 219 -11.60 -20.10 -4.79
N GLY A 220 -11.86 -21.18 -5.49
CA GLY A 220 -12.48 -22.38 -4.92
C GLY A 220 -13.05 -23.29 -5.98
N ALA A 221 -13.99 -24.15 -5.58
CA ALA A 221 -14.68 -25.05 -6.51
C ALA A 221 -15.78 -24.29 -7.24
N ILE A 222 -15.64 -24.14 -8.55
CA ILE A 222 -16.66 -23.55 -9.42
C ILE A 222 -17.62 -24.65 -9.89
N ASP A 223 -18.92 -24.38 -9.78
CA ASP A 223 -19.99 -25.25 -10.29
C ASP A 223 -20.26 -24.87 -11.76
N ALA A 224 -19.77 -25.68 -12.67
CA ALA A 224 -19.94 -25.46 -14.11
C ALA A 224 -21.42 -25.51 -14.57
N SER A 225 -22.33 -26.14 -13.81
CA SER A 225 -23.75 -26.19 -14.15
C SER A 225 -24.47 -24.88 -13.85
N ARG A 226 -23.87 -24.01 -13.02
CA ARG A 226 -24.37 -22.69 -12.63
C ARG A 226 -23.46 -21.55 -13.10
N SER A 227 -22.57 -21.87 -14.07
CA SER A 227 -21.60 -20.91 -14.60
C SER A 227 -21.71 -20.87 -16.11
N TYR A 228 -21.80 -19.67 -16.69
CA TYR A 228 -22.03 -19.47 -18.13
C TYR A 228 -21.50 -18.13 -18.60
N VAL A 229 -21.26 -18.03 -19.92
CA VAL A 229 -20.80 -16.80 -20.57
C VAL A 229 -21.99 -15.85 -20.76
N GLU A 230 -21.88 -14.65 -20.21
CA GLU A 230 -22.89 -13.59 -20.36
C GLU A 230 -22.73 -12.86 -21.69
N ARG A 231 -21.53 -12.34 -21.93
CA ARG A 231 -21.22 -11.51 -23.09
C ARG A 231 -19.78 -11.75 -23.54
N ALA A 232 -19.52 -11.61 -24.84
CA ALA A 232 -18.18 -11.52 -25.37
C ALA A 232 -18.15 -10.54 -26.55
N THR A 233 -17.18 -9.64 -26.56
CA THR A 233 -17.00 -8.61 -27.59
C THR A 233 -15.54 -8.57 -28.02
N ALA A 234 -15.27 -8.31 -29.28
CA ALA A 234 -13.93 -8.18 -29.82
C ALA A 234 -13.72 -6.79 -30.40
N PHE A 235 -12.52 -6.26 -30.21
CA PHE A 235 -12.03 -4.99 -30.71
C PHE A 235 -10.68 -5.18 -31.39
N PRO A 236 -10.17 -4.20 -32.17
CA PRO A 236 -8.91 -4.37 -32.91
C PRO A 236 -7.71 -4.83 -32.07
N ASP A 237 -7.63 -4.42 -30.79
CA ASP A 237 -6.49 -4.68 -29.90
C ASP A 237 -6.83 -5.44 -28.62
N ASN A 238 -8.14 -5.76 -28.39
CA ASN A 238 -8.56 -6.48 -27.21
C ASN A 238 -9.82 -7.33 -27.44
N VAL A 239 -10.03 -8.28 -26.53
CA VAL A 239 -11.24 -9.09 -26.42
C VAL A 239 -11.75 -8.99 -25.01
N GLU A 240 -13.06 -8.72 -24.86
CA GLU A 240 -13.72 -8.54 -23.59
C GLU A 240 -14.75 -9.65 -23.36
N ILE A 241 -14.66 -10.36 -22.23
CA ILE A 241 -15.52 -11.49 -21.90
C ILE A 241 -16.16 -11.23 -20.54
N GLU A 242 -17.46 -11.42 -20.43
CA GLU A 242 -18.16 -11.49 -19.16
C GLU A 242 -18.76 -12.87 -18.96
N ALA A 243 -18.53 -13.45 -17.78
CA ALA A 243 -19.12 -14.74 -17.43
C ALA A 243 -19.53 -14.75 -15.96
N THR A 244 -20.71 -15.32 -15.70
CA THR A 244 -21.13 -15.69 -14.36
C THR A 244 -20.34 -16.91 -13.92
N GLN A 245 -19.69 -16.81 -12.77
CA GLN A 245 -19.15 -17.96 -12.04
C GLN A 245 -19.89 -18.13 -10.72
N THR A 246 -20.31 -19.35 -10.45
CA THR A 246 -20.92 -19.74 -9.18
C THR A 246 -20.09 -20.85 -8.57
N GLY A 247 -19.75 -20.71 -7.30
CA GLY A 247 -18.92 -21.71 -6.63
C GLY A 247 -19.01 -21.67 -5.11
N VAL A 248 -18.28 -22.56 -4.46
CA VAL A 248 -18.17 -22.63 -3.01
C VAL A 248 -16.78 -22.13 -2.61
N VAL A 249 -16.74 -21.09 -1.82
CA VAL A 249 -15.48 -20.57 -1.27
C VAL A 249 -14.94 -21.54 -0.23
N GLY A 250 -13.75 -22.10 -0.48
CA GLY A 250 -13.10 -23.01 0.47
C GLY A 250 -12.61 -22.27 1.73
N ALA A 251 -12.58 -22.97 2.87
CA ALA A 251 -12.10 -22.46 4.16
C ALA A 251 -10.67 -21.88 4.10
N ALA A 252 -9.81 -22.42 3.22
CA ALA A 252 -8.45 -21.92 2.99
C ALA A 252 -8.42 -20.57 2.24
N ALA A 253 -9.41 -20.30 1.37
CA ALA A 253 -9.51 -19.03 0.66
C ALA A 253 -10.06 -17.92 1.57
N ALA A 254 -10.91 -18.27 2.54
CA ALA A 254 -11.41 -17.37 3.56
C ALA A 254 -10.32 -16.93 4.57
N ALA A 255 -9.27 -17.75 4.75
CA ALA A 255 -8.16 -17.48 5.67
C ALA A 255 -6.96 -16.74 5.01
N GLY A 256 -6.91 -16.61 3.69
CA GLY A 256 -5.68 -16.31 2.95
C GLY A 256 -5.48 -14.87 2.47
N ARG A 257 -6.30 -13.89 2.87
CA ARG A 257 -6.06 -12.47 2.55
C ARG A 257 -5.74 -11.67 3.81
N GLY A 258 -4.48 -11.52 4.07
CA GLY A 258 -3.90 -10.59 5.06
C GLY A 258 -4.24 -10.99 6.50
N GLY A 259 -3.25 -11.45 7.24
CA GLY A 259 -3.17 -11.85 8.64
C GLY A 259 -4.06 -11.15 9.68
N GLY A 260 -5.37 -11.25 9.51
CA GLY A 260 -6.37 -10.95 10.52
C GLY A 260 -7.40 -12.07 10.44
N ALA A 261 -7.92 -12.53 11.57
CA ALA A 261 -8.97 -13.54 11.68
C ALA A 261 -10.03 -13.29 10.60
N GLY A 262 -10.29 -14.33 9.78
CA GLY A 262 -11.02 -14.36 8.52
C GLY A 262 -12.04 -13.24 8.32
N ALA A 263 -12.13 -12.71 7.09
CA ALA A 263 -13.14 -11.71 6.76
C ALA A 263 -14.49 -12.16 7.32
N PRO A 264 -15.14 -11.37 8.20
CA PRO A 264 -16.42 -11.76 8.75
C PRO A 264 -17.42 -11.80 7.60
N GLY A 265 -17.86 -12.96 7.18
CA GLY A 265 -18.90 -13.11 6.20
C GLY A 265 -18.76 -14.25 5.21
N ALA A 266 -17.56 -14.73 4.90
CA ALA A 266 -17.41 -15.95 4.10
C ALA A 266 -17.54 -17.16 5.01
N THR A 267 -18.73 -17.63 5.25
CA THR A 267 -18.96 -18.94 5.86
C THR A 267 -18.48 -20.01 4.88
N ALA A 268 -17.45 -20.78 5.29
CA ALA A 268 -16.96 -21.90 4.51
C ALA A 268 -18.16 -22.80 4.12
N GLY A 269 -18.32 -23.06 2.81
CA GLY A 269 -19.40 -23.88 2.28
C GLY A 269 -20.62 -23.13 1.73
N GLN A 270 -20.70 -21.80 1.80
CA GLN A 270 -21.76 -21.05 1.10
C GLN A 270 -21.42 -20.82 -0.37
N ALA A 271 -22.44 -21.01 -1.22
CA ALA A 271 -22.30 -20.68 -2.63
C ALA A 271 -22.26 -19.15 -2.82
N GLN A 272 -21.34 -18.69 -3.65
CA GLN A 272 -21.25 -17.31 -4.13
C GLN A 272 -21.38 -17.30 -5.65
N SER A 273 -21.99 -16.26 -6.18
CA SER A 273 -22.02 -15.97 -7.61
C SER A 273 -21.39 -14.59 -7.86
N VAL A 274 -20.58 -14.51 -8.89
CA VAL A 274 -19.94 -13.28 -9.37
C VAL A 274 -20.07 -13.21 -10.88
N VAL A 275 -20.01 -12.01 -11.45
CA VAL A 275 -19.73 -11.85 -12.88
C VAL A 275 -18.31 -11.35 -13.00
N GLY A 276 -17.43 -12.22 -13.48
CA GLY A 276 -16.06 -11.83 -13.88
C GLY A 276 -16.09 -11.18 -15.25
N HIS A 277 -15.29 -10.14 -15.41
CA HIS A 277 -14.98 -9.49 -16.68
C HIS A 277 -13.48 -9.70 -16.97
N TRP A 278 -13.16 -10.29 -18.09
CA TRP A 278 -11.78 -10.51 -18.53
C TRP A 278 -11.51 -9.70 -19.79
N SER A 279 -10.54 -8.81 -19.69
CA SER A 279 -9.95 -8.11 -20.82
C SER A 279 -8.70 -8.86 -21.25
N ILE A 280 -8.63 -9.32 -22.48
CA ILE A 280 -7.40 -9.84 -23.11
C ILE A 280 -6.94 -8.78 -24.11
N VAL A 281 -5.83 -8.12 -23.80
CA VAL A 281 -5.29 -7.01 -24.61
C VAL A 281 -3.94 -7.36 -25.19
N ARG A 282 -3.75 -7.07 -26.47
CA ARG A 282 -2.45 -7.21 -27.13
C ARG A 282 -1.45 -6.26 -26.51
N LEU A 283 -0.29 -6.77 -26.05
CA LEU A 283 0.80 -5.90 -25.69
C LEU A 283 1.33 -5.16 -26.93
N PRO A 284 1.76 -3.89 -26.80
CA PRO A 284 2.22 -3.10 -27.93
C PRO A 284 3.29 -3.83 -28.77
N GLU A 285 3.07 -3.92 -30.09
CA GLU A 285 4.03 -4.56 -31.02
C GLU A 285 5.37 -3.82 -31.04
N VAL A 286 5.32 -2.50 -30.92
CA VAL A 286 6.49 -1.65 -30.67
C VAL A 286 6.44 -1.24 -29.21
N PRO A 287 7.20 -1.91 -28.33
CA PRO A 287 7.20 -1.57 -26.92
C PRO A 287 7.60 -0.10 -26.69
N MET A 288 7.00 0.53 -25.66
CA MET A 288 7.44 1.88 -25.26
C MET A 288 8.90 1.82 -24.84
N GLN A 289 9.69 2.86 -25.22
CA GLN A 289 11.03 2.99 -24.66
C GLN A 289 10.94 3.08 -23.13
N PRO A 290 11.49 2.09 -22.40
CA PRO A 290 11.42 2.12 -20.94
C PRO A 290 12.30 3.25 -20.39
N ARG A 291 11.95 3.75 -19.20
CA ARG A 291 12.80 4.69 -18.45
C ARG A 291 13.28 4.02 -17.16
N ARG A 292 14.59 4.04 -16.91
CA ARG A 292 15.17 3.43 -15.72
C ARG A 292 14.60 4.08 -14.46
N ALA A 293 14.25 3.24 -13.47
CA ALA A 293 13.86 3.71 -12.15
C ALA A 293 15.08 4.28 -11.40
N ASP A 294 14.81 5.25 -10.55
CA ASP A 294 15.77 5.85 -9.63
C ASP A 294 15.12 5.93 -8.25
N GLU A 295 15.76 5.38 -7.22
CA GLU A 295 15.22 5.33 -5.86
C GLU A 295 14.97 6.71 -5.25
N ARG A 296 15.60 7.76 -5.82
CA ARG A 296 15.40 9.15 -5.41
C ARG A 296 14.13 9.77 -5.99
N ILE A 297 13.43 9.05 -6.88
CA ILE A 297 12.27 9.53 -7.63
C ILE A 297 11.11 8.55 -7.40
N GLY A 298 9.97 9.04 -6.97
CA GLY A 298 8.87 8.25 -6.44
C GLY A 298 7.92 7.63 -7.49
N PHE A 299 8.43 6.87 -8.46
CA PHE A 299 7.60 6.08 -9.36
C PHE A 299 7.48 4.63 -8.91
N PHE A 300 6.33 3.99 -9.18
CA PHE A 300 6.25 2.53 -9.21
C PHE A 300 7.11 1.99 -10.36
N SER A 301 7.51 0.74 -10.28
CA SER A 301 8.40 0.12 -11.26
C SER A 301 8.07 -1.33 -11.55
N VAL A 302 8.39 -1.77 -12.77
CA VAL A 302 8.52 -3.18 -13.12
C VAL A 302 9.97 -3.61 -12.94
N ARG A 303 10.18 -4.84 -12.45
CA ARG A 303 11.49 -5.39 -12.09
C ARG A 303 11.79 -6.65 -12.88
N MET A 304 13.02 -6.77 -13.34
CA MET A 304 13.54 -8.00 -13.96
C MET A 304 15.00 -8.19 -13.58
N VAL A 305 15.43 -9.46 -13.52
CA VAL A 305 16.84 -9.81 -13.30
C VAL A 305 17.51 -10.03 -14.66
N ASP A 306 18.49 -9.18 -14.97
CA ASP A 306 19.25 -9.24 -16.23
C ASP A 306 20.52 -10.04 -16.05
N PHE A 307 20.62 -11.15 -16.78
CA PHE A 307 21.80 -12.03 -16.84
C PHE A 307 22.80 -11.63 -17.93
N GLY A 308 22.45 -10.65 -18.78
CA GLY A 308 23.33 -10.11 -19.83
C GLY A 308 24.24 -8.98 -19.36
N SER A 309 24.20 -8.60 -18.06
CA SER A 309 25.04 -7.52 -17.54
C SER A 309 26.53 -7.81 -17.66
N ARG A 310 27.30 -6.76 -18.02
CA ARG A 310 28.76 -6.82 -18.05
C ARG A 310 29.42 -6.77 -16.68
N ASP A 311 28.66 -6.56 -15.61
CA ASP A 311 29.16 -6.44 -14.21
C ASP A 311 29.56 -7.80 -13.60
N GLN A 312 29.63 -8.87 -14.40
CA GLN A 312 29.98 -10.24 -13.99
C GLN A 312 29.05 -10.80 -12.88
N ARG A 313 27.83 -10.27 -12.79
CA ARG A 313 26.76 -10.72 -11.91
C ARG A 313 25.40 -10.40 -12.53
N ALA A 314 24.37 -11.13 -12.13
CA ALA A 314 23.02 -10.77 -12.49
C ALA A 314 22.65 -9.43 -11.82
N MET A 315 22.06 -8.52 -12.59
CA MET A 315 21.67 -7.20 -12.13
C MET A 315 20.15 -7.03 -12.19
N THR A 316 19.56 -6.45 -11.16
CA THR A 316 18.17 -6.03 -11.24
C THR A 316 18.08 -4.82 -12.15
N LYS A 317 17.24 -4.92 -13.18
CA LYS A 317 16.77 -3.79 -13.99
C LYS A 317 15.41 -3.39 -13.50
N GLU A 318 15.21 -2.10 -13.28
CA GLU A 318 13.92 -1.53 -12.93
C GLU A 318 13.57 -0.42 -13.90
N TYR A 319 12.32 -0.45 -14.37
CA TYR A 319 11.77 0.58 -15.22
C TYR A 319 10.54 1.16 -14.57
N ILE A 320 10.41 2.51 -14.56
CA ILE A 320 9.25 3.17 -13.98
C ILE A 320 7.98 2.81 -14.74
N THR A 321 6.85 2.75 -14.03
CA THR A 321 5.56 2.66 -14.69
C THR A 321 5.08 4.04 -15.07
N ARG A 322 4.71 4.25 -16.34
CA ARG A 322 4.20 5.51 -16.87
C ARG A 322 3.36 5.31 -18.12
N TRP A 323 2.46 6.25 -18.40
CA TRP A 323 1.75 6.27 -19.67
C TRP A 323 2.68 6.66 -20.82
N ARG A 324 2.41 6.12 -22.01
CA ARG A 324 3.08 6.54 -23.23
C ARG A 324 2.52 7.89 -23.67
N LEU A 325 3.28 8.95 -23.45
CA LEU A 325 2.99 10.28 -24.00
C LEU A 325 4.08 10.63 -25.01
N GLU A 326 3.67 10.91 -26.24
CA GLU A 326 4.54 11.33 -27.33
C GLU A 326 3.99 12.61 -27.95
N CYS A 327 4.86 13.58 -28.23
CA CYS A 327 4.47 14.83 -28.85
C CYS A 327 3.87 14.61 -30.24
N SER A 328 2.75 15.24 -30.51
CA SER A 328 2.26 15.46 -31.89
C SER A 328 2.93 16.68 -32.51
N ASN A 329 2.59 16.95 -33.77
CA ASN A 329 3.05 18.17 -34.46
C ASN A 329 2.31 19.44 -34.01
N ARG A 330 1.19 19.31 -33.25
CA ARG A 330 0.42 20.44 -32.72
C ARG A 330 1.10 20.98 -31.47
N ARG A 331 1.33 22.29 -31.42
CA ARG A 331 1.99 22.98 -30.31
C ARG A 331 1.24 24.23 -29.89
N GLU A 332 1.43 24.61 -28.62
CA GLU A 332 1.02 25.87 -28.03
C GLU A 332 2.20 26.43 -27.21
N GLY A 333 2.87 27.43 -27.76
CA GLY A 333 4.15 27.91 -27.22
C GLY A 333 5.21 26.80 -27.20
N ASN A 334 5.78 26.55 -26.04
CA ASN A 334 6.76 25.48 -25.82
C ASN A 334 6.15 24.11 -25.53
N LEU A 335 4.81 24.03 -25.40
CA LEU A 335 4.11 22.79 -25.09
C LEU A 335 3.67 22.11 -26.38
N CYS A 336 3.71 20.77 -26.41
CA CYS A 336 3.11 19.98 -27.46
C CYS A 336 1.82 19.31 -26.97
N TYR A 337 0.87 19.10 -27.86
CA TYR A 337 -0.25 18.22 -27.58
C TYR A 337 0.21 16.77 -27.78
N PRO A 338 -0.12 15.84 -26.88
CA PRO A 338 0.24 14.43 -27.09
C PRO A 338 -0.51 13.85 -28.29
N LYS A 339 0.08 12.84 -28.96
CA LYS A 339 -0.60 12.07 -30.00
C LYS A 339 -1.86 11.38 -29.46
N LYS A 340 -1.78 10.85 -28.21
CA LYS A 340 -2.86 10.24 -27.45
C LYS A 340 -2.80 10.76 -26.02
N PRO A 341 -3.75 11.59 -25.56
CA PRO A 341 -3.78 12.03 -24.16
C PRO A 341 -4.21 10.87 -23.24
N ILE A 342 -3.93 11.01 -21.95
CA ILE A 342 -4.47 10.15 -20.91
C ILE A 342 -5.91 10.59 -20.65
N VAL A 343 -6.89 9.71 -20.94
CA VAL A 343 -8.31 10.04 -20.82
C VAL A 343 -8.92 9.29 -19.65
N TYR A 344 -9.52 10.02 -18.69
CA TYR A 344 -10.24 9.45 -17.57
C TYR A 344 -11.74 9.63 -17.72
N TYR A 345 -12.49 8.57 -17.53
CA TYR A 345 -13.95 8.58 -17.50
C TYR A 345 -14.44 8.58 -16.06
N VAL A 346 -15.43 9.42 -15.76
CA VAL A 346 -16.12 9.42 -14.47
C VAL A 346 -17.24 8.37 -14.50
N ASP A 347 -17.25 7.49 -13.52
CA ASP A 347 -18.28 6.45 -13.41
C ASP A 347 -19.68 7.08 -13.37
N PRO A 348 -20.61 6.66 -14.25
CA PRO A 348 -22.00 7.12 -14.21
C PRO A 348 -22.71 6.87 -12.87
N ALA A 349 -22.25 5.88 -12.07
CA ALA A 349 -22.75 5.61 -10.72
C ALA A 349 -22.35 6.67 -9.69
N THR A 350 -21.40 7.54 -10.03
CA THR A 350 -21.00 8.66 -9.15
C THR A 350 -22.18 9.61 -8.91
N PRO A 351 -22.52 9.97 -7.66
CA PRO A 351 -23.58 10.94 -7.39
C PRO A 351 -23.34 12.25 -8.14
N LYS A 352 -24.38 12.77 -8.78
CA LYS A 352 -24.29 13.89 -9.74
C LYS A 352 -23.62 15.14 -9.15
N GLN A 353 -23.86 15.41 -7.86
CA GLN A 353 -23.26 16.56 -7.17
C GLN A 353 -21.73 16.48 -7.04
N TRP A 354 -21.15 15.25 -7.09
CA TRP A 354 -19.70 15.06 -6.99
C TRP A 354 -18.98 15.01 -8.33
N GLN A 355 -19.67 14.71 -9.43
CA GLN A 355 -19.07 14.56 -10.77
C GLN A 355 -18.24 15.80 -11.21
N PRO A 356 -18.67 17.05 -10.99
CA PRO A 356 -17.86 18.22 -11.35
C PRO A 356 -16.51 18.29 -10.62
N TYR A 357 -16.48 17.92 -9.34
CA TYR A 357 -15.25 17.90 -8.52
C TYR A 357 -14.31 16.79 -8.94
N ILE A 358 -14.84 15.61 -9.30
CA ILE A 358 -14.03 14.51 -9.83
C ILE A 358 -13.42 14.87 -11.18
N ARG A 359 -14.16 15.57 -12.06
CA ARG A 359 -13.59 16.11 -13.31
C ARG A 359 -12.49 17.12 -13.05
N GLN A 360 -12.66 17.97 -12.04
CA GLN A 360 -11.63 18.92 -11.65
C GLN A 360 -10.37 18.23 -11.12
N ALA A 361 -10.53 17.17 -10.33
CA ALA A 361 -9.42 16.35 -9.82
C ALA A 361 -8.51 15.79 -10.94
N ILE A 362 -9.10 15.43 -12.09
CA ILE A 362 -8.35 15.02 -13.29
C ILE A 362 -7.56 16.22 -13.83
N LEU A 363 -8.19 17.38 -13.94
CA LEU A 363 -7.59 18.59 -14.49
C LEU A 363 -6.50 19.19 -13.60
N ASP A 364 -6.54 18.92 -12.30
CA ASP A 364 -5.53 19.40 -11.33
C ASP A 364 -4.12 18.89 -11.64
N TRP A 365 -3.98 17.81 -12.40
CA TRP A 365 -2.71 17.28 -12.86
C TRP A 365 -2.14 17.96 -14.12
N GLN A 366 -2.93 18.74 -14.85
CA GLN A 366 -2.45 19.43 -16.07
C GLN A 366 -1.19 20.25 -15.85
N PRO A 367 -1.04 21.06 -14.77
CA PRO A 367 0.19 21.81 -14.54
C PRO A 367 1.44 20.94 -14.36
N ALA A 368 1.29 19.70 -13.90
CA ALA A 368 2.41 18.76 -13.79
C ALA A 368 2.81 18.22 -15.17
N PHE A 369 1.84 17.91 -16.04
CA PHE A 369 2.13 17.52 -17.43
C PHE A 369 2.66 18.68 -18.27
N GLU A 370 2.22 19.92 -18.03
CA GLU A 370 2.79 21.11 -18.65
C GLU A 370 4.27 21.30 -18.26
N ALA A 371 4.66 21.00 -17.01
CA ALA A 371 6.06 20.98 -16.59
C ALA A 371 6.88 19.92 -17.35
N ALA A 372 6.26 18.82 -17.75
CA ALA A 372 6.84 17.79 -18.61
C ALA A 372 6.85 18.18 -20.12
N GLY A 373 6.20 19.28 -20.50
CA GLY A 373 6.15 19.75 -21.88
C GLY A 373 4.88 19.41 -22.67
N PHE A 374 3.85 18.84 -22.01
CA PHE A 374 2.62 18.44 -22.66
C PHE A 374 1.44 19.36 -22.32
N LYS A 375 0.75 19.83 -23.33
CA LYS A 375 -0.55 20.51 -23.22
C LYS A 375 -1.66 19.45 -23.31
N ASP A 376 -2.65 19.51 -22.40
CA ASP A 376 -3.73 18.53 -22.32
C ASP A 376 -3.23 17.07 -22.24
N GLY A 377 -2.14 16.84 -21.47
CA GLY A 377 -1.56 15.51 -21.26
C GLY A 377 -2.52 14.54 -20.59
N ILE A 378 -3.42 15.08 -19.76
CA ILE A 378 -4.47 14.35 -19.03
C ILE A 378 -5.79 15.11 -19.16
N VAL A 379 -6.89 14.41 -19.46
CA VAL A 379 -8.19 15.04 -19.71
C VAL A 379 -9.35 14.15 -19.23
N PRO A 380 -10.48 14.73 -18.78
CA PRO A 380 -11.70 13.97 -18.57
C PRO A 380 -12.37 13.62 -19.90
N GLY A 381 -12.79 12.35 -20.04
CA GLY A 381 -13.58 11.85 -21.17
C GLY A 381 -15.07 11.87 -20.88
N GLU A 382 -15.87 11.78 -21.96
CA GLU A 382 -17.32 11.64 -21.88
C GLU A 382 -17.72 10.18 -22.14
N VAL A 383 -18.50 9.61 -21.21
CA VAL A 383 -19.06 8.26 -21.38
C VAL A 383 -20.07 8.29 -22.53
N PRO A 384 -19.92 7.43 -23.55
CA PRO A 384 -20.87 7.38 -24.68
C PRO A 384 -22.26 7.02 -24.20
N ALA A 385 -23.26 7.87 -24.52
CA ALA A 385 -24.63 7.68 -24.03
C ALA A 385 -25.36 6.46 -24.63
N ASN A 386 -24.96 5.98 -25.83
CA ASN A 386 -25.66 4.94 -26.57
C ASN A 386 -24.73 3.88 -27.19
N ASP A 387 -23.58 3.58 -26.51
CA ASP A 387 -22.70 2.49 -26.92
C ASP A 387 -23.06 1.21 -26.16
N PRO A 388 -23.67 0.21 -26.79
CA PRO A 388 -24.07 -1.03 -26.13
C PRO A 388 -22.86 -1.90 -25.76
N ASP A 389 -21.71 -1.65 -26.36
CA ASP A 389 -20.48 -2.39 -26.10
C ASP A 389 -19.57 -1.68 -25.06
N TRP A 390 -19.97 -0.50 -24.56
CA TRP A 390 -19.24 0.19 -23.51
C TRP A 390 -19.35 -0.53 -22.16
N SER A 391 -18.23 -0.68 -21.47
CA SER A 391 -18.17 -1.20 -20.11
C SER A 391 -17.15 -0.41 -19.30
N PRO A 392 -17.42 -0.11 -18.03
CA PRO A 392 -16.41 0.50 -17.14
C PRO A 392 -15.30 -0.45 -16.76
N GLU A 393 -15.42 -1.76 -16.99
CA GLU A 393 -14.41 -2.79 -16.75
C GLU A 393 -13.49 -3.00 -17.95
N ASP A 394 -13.87 -2.53 -19.14
CA ASP A 394 -13.08 -2.64 -20.36
C ASP A 394 -11.73 -1.93 -20.20
N ILE A 395 -10.65 -2.64 -20.49
CA ILE A 395 -9.28 -2.14 -20.31
C ILE A 395 -8.96 -0.88 -21.12
N ARG A 396 -9.73 -0.58 -22.16
CA ARG A 396 -9.58 0.66 -22.96
C ARG A 396 -10.04 1.91 -22.21
N HIS A 397 -10.79 1.74 -21.10
CA HIS A 397 -11.38 2.84 -20.34
C HIS A 397 -10.68 3.00 -18.99
N THR A 398 -9.93 4.08 -18.84
CA THR A 398 -9.36 4.47 -17.55
C THR A 398 -10.44 5.18 -16.74
N MET A 399 -10.75 4.64 -15.56
CA MET A 399 -11.95 5.00 -14.82
C MET A 399 -11.66 5.63 -13.47
N VAL A 400 -12.49 6.58 -13.04
CA VAL A 400 -12.70 6.90 -11.63
C VAL A 400 -14.03 6.25 -11.21
N ARG A 401 -13.94 5.16 -10.44
CA ARG A 401 -15.06 4.30 -10.03
C ARG A 401 -15.66 4.75 -8.71
N TRP A 402 -17.00 4.65 -8.59
CA TRP A 402 -17.70 4.89 -7.33
C TRP A 402 -18.26 3.59 -6.78
N LEU A 403 -17.78 3.17 -5.60
CA LEU A 403 -18.09 1.86 -5.02
C LEU A 403 -18.95 1.99 -3.76
N PRO A 404 -20.06 1.24 -3.62
CA PRO A 404 -20.95 1.28 -2.47
C PRO A 404 -20.35 0.49 -1.28
N SER A 405 -19.30 1.03 -0.67
CA SER A 405 -18.55 0.41 0.42
C SER A 405 -18.58 1.26 1.68
N THR A 406 -18.65 0.60 2.84
CA THR A 406 -18.48 1.23 4.16
C THR A 406 -17.01 1.39 4.56
N VAL A 407 -16.08 0.95 3.72
CA VAL A 407 -14.64 1.14 3.94
C VAL A 407 -14.30 2.61 3.75
N GLU A 408 -13.64 3.19 4.73
CA GLU A 408 -13.16 4.58 4.72
C GLU A 408 -11.81 4.67 3.98
N ASN A 409 -11.83 4.47 2.67
CA ASN A 409 -10.61 4.48 1.86
C ASN A 409 -10.89 4.81 0.38
N SER A 410 -9.82 4.93 -0.38
CA SER A 410 -9.74 4.95 -1.83
C SER A 410 -8.45 4.27 -2.27
N VAL A 411 -8.36 3.85 -3.52
CA VAL A 411 -7.15 3.23 -4.08
C VAL A 411 -7.01 3.56 -5.57
N GLY A 412 -5.78 3.74 -6.04
CA GLY A 412 -5.46 4.06 -7.43
C GLY A 412 -4.54 3.04 -8.10
N PRO A 413 -4.97 1.78 -8.36
CA PRO A 413 -4.15 0.81 -9.08
C PRO A 413 -4.04 1.13 -10.57
N HIS A 414 -2.96 0.62 -11.19
CA HIS A 414 -2.79 0.63 -12.63
C HIS A 414 -2.22 -0.70 -13.12
N VAL A 415 -2.47 -1.00 -14.38
CA VAL A 415 -2.00 -2.18 -15.10
C VAL A 415 -0.93 -1.75 -16.09
N SER A 416 0.19 -2.45 -16.14
CA SER A 416 1.32 -2.07 -17.00
C SER A 416 1.90 -3.24 -17.80
N ASP A 417 2.51 -2.91 -18.95
CA ASP A 417 3.32 -3.84 -19.73
C ASP A 417 4.55 -4.27 -18.92
N PRO A 418 4.69 -5.54 -18.53
CA PRO A 418 5.79 -6.00 -17.70
C PRO A 418 7.17 -5.90 -18.37
N ARG A 419 7.23 -5.65 -19.67
CA ARG A 419 8.47 -5.51 -20.44
C ARG A 419 9.08 -4.11 -20.33
N THR A 420 8.23 -3.07 -20.16
CA THR A 420 8.64 -1.67 -20.31
C THR A 420 8.14 -0.75 -19.20
N GLY A 421 7.13 -1.15 -18.44
CA GLY A 421 6.42 -0.30 -17.50
C GLY A 421 5.41 0.65 -18.16
N GLU A 422 5.05 0.47 -19.45
CA GLU A 422 3.99 1.25 -20.08
C GLU A 422 2.66 0.99 -19.38
N ILE A 423 2.05 2.02 -18.80
CA ILE A 423 0.72 1.89 -18.20
C ILE A 423 -0.31 1.75 -19.32
N LEU A 424 -1.10 0.70 -19.27
CA LEU A 424 -2.14 0.37 -20.25
C LEU A 424 -3.53 0.76 -19.77
N ASN A 425 -3.73 0.77 -18.44
CA ASN A 425 -4.99 1.15 -17.82
C ASN A 425 -4.76 1.61 -16.38
N GLY A 426 -5.61 2.52 -15.90
CA GLY A 426 -5.67 2.95 -14.50
C GLY A 426 -7.12 2.94 -14.00
N SER A 427 -7.32 2.65 -12.72
CA SER A 427 -8.65 2.60 -12.11
C SER A 427 -8.63 3.18 -10.70
N SER A 428 -8.96 4.47 -10.56
CA SER A 428 -9.17 5.06 -9.23
C SER A 428 -10.51 4.56 -8.68
N ARG A 429 -10.50 3.95 -7.50
CA ARG A 429 -11.68 3.38 -6.84
C ARG A 429 -12.00 4.17 -5.59
N ILE A 430 -13.15 4.83 -5.60
CA ILE A 430 -13.61 5.69 -4.52
C ILE A 430 -14.69 4.94 -3.74
N PHE A 431 -14.40 4.55 -2.52
CA PHE A 431 -15.37 3.92 -1.64
C PHE A 431 -16.30 4.98 -1.04
N HIS A 432 -17.59 4.69 -0.96
CA HIS A 432 -18.61 5.67 -0.55
C HIS A 432 -18.27 6.33 0.79
N ASN A 433 -17.80 5.55 1.78
CA ASN A 433 -17.43 6.09 3.10
C ASN A 433 -16.10 6.86 3.14
N LEU A 434 -15.44 7.06 2.00
CA LEU A 434 -14.41 8.11 1.91
C LEU A 434 -14.97 9.47 2.33
N ILE A 435 -16.26 9.73 2.06
CA ILE A 435 -16.95 10.95 2.51
C ILE A 435 -16.89 11.09 4.04
N SER A 436 -17.16 10.02 4.78
CA SER A 436 -17.07 10.01 6.26
C SER A 436 -15.63 10.29 6.74
N LEU A 437 -14.65 9.62 6.12
CA LEU A 437 -13.24 9.82 6.44
C LEU A 437 -12.78 11.27 6.20
N MET A 438 -13.13 11.83 5.04
CA MET A 438 -12.82 13.22 4.69
C MET A 438 -13.47 14.21 5.66
N GLN A 439 -14.71 13.95 6.06
CA GLN A 439 -15.42 14.73 7.04
C GLN A 439 -14.72 14.69 8.41
N ALA A 440 -14.33 13.52 8.88
CA ALA A 440 -13.62 13.34 10.13
C ALA A 440 -12.26 14.05 10.14
N TRP A 441 -11.47 13.92 9.07
CA TRP A 441 -10.19 14.64 8.97
C TRP A 441 -10.37 16.15 8.94
N TYR A 442 -11.27 16.66 8.11
CA TYR A 442 -11.46 18.09 7.99
C TYR A 442 -12.04 18.71 9.27
N PHE A 443 -12.95 17.99 9.95
CA PHE A 443 -13.47 18.43 11.26
C PHE A 443 -12.34 18.55 12.28
N THR A 444 -11.53 17.51 12.45
CA THR A 444 -10.50 17.46 13.50
C THR A 444 -9.33 18.41 13.22
N GLN A 445 -9.02 18.70 11.95
CA GLN A 445 -7.82 19.41 11.55
C GLN A 445 -8.08 20.85 11.07
N ALA A 446 -9.32 21.20 10.70
CA ALA A 446 -9.63 22.48 10.07
C ALA A 446 -10.84 23.25 10.68
N ALA A 447 -11.66 22.63 11.56
CA ALA A 447 -12.83 23.31 12.12
C ALA A 447 -12.50 24.58 12.94
N GLN A 448 -11.26 24.71 13.43
CA GLN A 448 -10.79 25.92 14.11
C GLN A 448 -10.67 27.10 13.15
N VAL A 449 -10.38 26.88 11.87
CA VAL A 449 -10.24 27.94 10.84
C VAL A 449 -11.45 28.04 9.91
N ASP A 450 -12.18 26.93 9.68
CA ASP A 450 -13.36 26.90 8.81
C ASP A 450 -14.66 26.66 9.59
N PRO A 451 -15.49 27.71 9.77
CA PRO A 451 -16.78 27.57 10.47
C PRO A 451 -17.75 26.58 9.78
N ARG A 452 -17.62 26.35 8.47
CA ARG A 452 -18.49 25.39 7.74
C ARG A 452 -18.29 23.95 8.23
N ALA A 453 -17.11 23.66 8.78
CA ALA A 453 -16.80 22.33 9.34
C ALA A 453 -17.42 22.09 10.73
N ARG A 454 -18.01 23.10 11.39
CA ARG A 454 -18.58 22.98 12.73
C ARG A 454 -20.01 22.45 12.75
N SER A 455 -20.56 22.12 11.59
CA SER A 455 -21.89 21.52 11.43
C SER A 455 -21.81 20.34 10.45
N ILE A 456 -22.41 19.21 10.80
CA ILE A 456 -22.43 17.99 10.01
C ILE A 456 -23.90 17.69 9.59
N PRO A 457 -24.17 17.36 8.31
CA PRO A 457 -23.23 17.22 7.19
C PRO A 457 -22.61 18.53 6.74
N PHE A 458 -21.42 18.46 6.11
CA PHE A 458 -20.82 19.62 5.47
C PHE A 458 -21.63 20.08 4.26
N PRO A 459 -21.57 21.37 3.88
CA PRO A 459 -22.10 21.84 2.60
C PRO A 459 -21.45 21.08 1.43
N ASP A 460 -22.22 20.78 0.38
CA ASP A 460 -21.75 20.05 -0.81
C ASP A 460 -20.50 20.70 -1.43
N SER A 461 -20.41 22.03 -1.41
CA SER A 461 -19.25 22.74 -1.93
C SER A 461 -17.97 22.49 -1.14
N LEU A 462 -18.06 22.22 0.16
CA LEU A 462 -16.91 21.85 0.97
C LEU A 462 -16.57 20.36 0.74
N MET A 463 -17.57 19.47 0.86
CA MET A 463 -17.35 18.04 0.67
C MET A 463 -16.84 17.72 -0.74
N GLY A 464 -17.35 18.40 -1.76
CA GLY A 464 -16.87 18.23 -3.14
C GLY A 464 -15.40 18.58 -3.29
N ARG A 465 -14.91 19.65 -2.65
CA ARG A 465 -13.46 19.99 -2.66
C ARG A 465 -12.60 18.97 -1.94
N LEU A 466 -13.10 18.37 -0.86
CA LEU A 466 -12.38 17.29 -0.18
C LEU A 466 -12.30 16.04 -1.06
N LEU A 467 -13.38 15.68 -1.75
CA LEU A 467 -13.38 14.58 -2.71
C LEU A 467 -12.46 14.86 -3.91
N GLU A 468 -12.44 16.10 -4.43
CA GLU A 468 -11.51 16.53 -5.49
C GLU A 468 -10.06 16.24 -5.10
N TRP A 469 -9.64 16.66 -3.88
CA TRP A 469 -8.31 16.35 -3.36
C TRP A 469 -8.06 14.85 -3.27
N GLY A 470 -8.96 14.07 -2.66
CA GLY A 470 -8.78 12.62 -2.49
C GLY A 470 -8.70 11.89 -3.83
N VAL A 471 -9.55 12.26 -4.79
CA VAL A 471 -9.52 11.67 -6.14
C VAL A 471 -8.25 12.05 -6.89
N ALA A 472 -7.80 13.31 -6.79
CA ALA A 472 -6.54 13.74 -7.42
C ALA A 472 -5.34 12.96 -6.86
N HIS A 473 -5.32 12.63 -5.55
CA HIS A 473 -4.32 11.76 -4.95
C HIS A 473 -4.32 10.36 -5.60
N GLU A 474 -5.50 9.71 -5.71
CA GLU A 474 -5.60 8.38 -6.34
C GLU A 474 -5.22 8.39 -7.83
N ILE A 475 -5.53 9.48 -8.55
CA ILE A 475 -5.06 9.66 -9.93
C ILE A 475 -3.54 9.68 -9.96
N GLY A 476 -2.86 10.29 -8.99
CA GLY A 476 -1.41 10.28 -8.86
C GLY A 476 -0.83 8.87 -8.91
N HIS A 477 -1.46 7.91 -8.24
CA HIS A 477 -1.05 6.50 -8.29
C HIS A 477 -1.27 5.88 -9.67
N THR A 478 -2.36 6.21 -10.35
CA THR A 478 -2.67 5.66 -11.68
C THR A 478 -1.84 6.28 -12.81
N ILE A 479 -1.07 7.33 -12.53
CA ILE A 479 -0.06 7.89 -13.42
C ILE A 479 1.37 7.52 -13.01
N GLY A 480 1.51 6.57 -12.08
CA GLY A 480 2.76 5.93 -11.72
C GLY A 480 3.43 6.40 -10.43
N LEU A 481 2.87 7.36 -9.68
CA LEU A 481 3.50 7.94 -8.50
C LEU A 481 3.25 7.10 -7.24
N GLN A 482 4.30 6.95 -6.42
CA GLN A 482 4.22 6.44 -5.05
C GLN A 482 3.90 7.57 -4.06
N HIS A 483 3.57 7.21 -2.80
CA HIS A 483 3.48 8.19 -1.73
C HIS A 483 4.85 8.84 -1.47
N ASP A 484 4.85 10.16 -1.28
CA ASP A 484 6.03 10.92 -0.86
C ASP A 484 5.96 11.26 0.63
N GLN A 485 6.36 10.34 1.48
CA GLN A 485 6.23 10.45 2.94
C GLN A 485 7.19 11.47 3.59
N ILE A 486 8.16 12.01 2.86
CA ILE A 486 9.08 13.03 3.37
C ILE A 486 8.62 14.46 3.07
N GLY A 487 7.67 14.63 2.15
CA GLY A 487 7.29 15.92 1.59
C GLY A 487 6.96 16.95 2.67
N SER A 488 5.98 16.66 3.53
CA SER A 488 5.52 17.57 4.59
C SER A 488 6.61 17.95 5.59
N SER A 489 7.62 17.09 5.79
CA SER A 489 8.75 17.36 6.69
C SER A 489 9.77 18.37 6.14
N THR A 490 9.64 18.76 4.87
CA THR A 490 10.59 19.69 4.23
C THR A 490 10.19 21.16 4.40
N TYR A 491 8.94 21.45 4.79
CA TYR A 491 8.44 22.80 4.95
C TYR A 491 8.51 23.26 6.41
N PRO A 492 9.06 24.47 6.70
CA PRO A 492 9.08 25.02 8.06
C PRO A 492 7.68 25.35 8.57
N ALA A 493 7.43 25.08 9.87
CA ALA A 493 6.15 25.37 10.53
C ALA A 493 5.69 26.83 10.39
N ASP A 494 6.61 27.79 10.39
CA ASP A 494 6.28 29.21 10.20
C ASP A 494 5.85 29.51 8.75
N SER A 495 6.42 28.82 7.77
CA SER A 495 6.07 28.98 6.36
C SER A 495 4.65 28.50 6.08
N VAL A 496 4.24 27.35 6.62
CA VAL A 496 2.88 26.80 6.42
C VAL A 496 1.80 27.57 7.18
N ARG A 497 2.17 28.54 8.02
CA ARG A 497 1.30 29.54 8.65
C ARG A 497 1.23 30.86 7.87
N SER A 498 2.05 31.04 6.87
CA SER A 498 2.05 32.24 6.03
C SER A 498 1.09 32.09 4.86
N ALA A 499 0.01 32.90 4.82
CA ALA A 499 -0.98 32.87 3.75
C ALA A 499 -0.34 33.04 2.35
N SER A 500 0.65 33.92 2.20
CA SER A 500 1.34 34.14 0.92
C SER A 500 2.22 32.94 0.51
N TRP A 501 2.86 32.27 1.47
CA TRP A 501 3.62 31.06 1.19
C TRP A 501 2.70 29.90 0.77
N VAL A 502 1.66 29.61 1.59
CA VAL A 502 0.75 28.49 1.33
C VAL A 502 0.00 28.69 0.01
N HIS A 503 -0.38 29.93 -0.31
CA HIS A 503 -1.00 30.22 -1.60
C HIS A 503 -0.07 29.86 -2.78
N LYS A 504 1.22 30.10 -2.67
CA LYS A 504 2.21 29.81 -3.71
C LYS A 504 2.65 28.34 -3.72
N MET A 505 3.00 27.80 -2.56
CA MET A 505 3.72 26.53 -2.41
C MET A 505 2.83 25.35 -1.97
N GLY A 506 1.63 25.62 -1.43
CA GLY A 506 0.88 24.65 -0.66
C GLY A 506 1.41 24.54 0.78
N HIS A 507 0.78 23.73 1.60
CA HIS A 507 1.28 23.38 2.92
C HIS A 507 2.07 22.05 2.92
N SER A 508 2.03 21.32 1.82
CA SER A 508 2.91 20.19 1.46
C SER A 508 3.39 20.35 0.02
N PRO A 509 4.60 19.88 -0.33
CA PRO A 509 5.12 19.96 -1.70
C PRO A 509 4.46 18.96 -2.64
N SER A 510 3.73 17.98 -2.11
CA SER A 510 3.12 16.90 -2.88
C SER A 510 1.71 16.57 -2.41
N ILE A 511 0.81 16.31 -3.37
CA ILE A 511 -0.49 15.71 -3.12
C ILE A 511 -0.35 14.22 -2.73
N MET A 512 0.79 13.60 -3.05
CA MET A 512 1.08 12.20 -2.72
C MET A 512 1.60 12.01 -1.29
N ASP A 513 1.75 13.09 -0.52
CA ASP A 513 2.03 13.05 0.91
C ASP A 513 0.75 12.78 1.72
N TYR A 514 0.92 12.25 2.93
CA TYR A 514 -0.18 12.03 3.87
C TYR A 514 -0.45 13.22 4.79
N SER A 515 0.00 14.41 4.42
CA SER A 515 -0.12 15.63 5.23
C SER A 515 -1.56 16.09 5.49
N ARG A 516 -2.56 15.47 4.93
CA ARG A 516 -3.97 15.78 5.10
C ARG A 516 -4.26 17.30 5.04
N MET A 517 -4.89 17.89 6.07
CA MET A 517 -5.17 19.35 6.12
C MET A 517 -4.06 20.10 6.82
N ASN A 518 -3.97 21.41 6.58
CA ASN A 518 -3.03 22.29 7.30
C ASN A 518 -3.50 22.50 8.75
N TYR A 519 -3.32 21.50 9.61
CA TYR A 519 -3.74 21.53 11.01
C TYR A 519 -2.90 22.49 11.90
N VAL A 520 -1.77 22.95 11.37
CA VAL A 520 -0.89 23.92 12.04
C VAL A 520 -1.47 25.34 11.96
N ALA A 521 -2.29 25.63 10.95
CA ALA A 521 -2.90 26.92 10.71
C ALA A 521 -3.76 27.38 11.91
N GLN A 522 -3.51 28.60 12.36
CA GLN A 522 -4.27 29.24 13.43
C GLN A 522 -5.32 30.20 12.86
N PRO A 523 -6.43 30.48 13.53
CA PRO A 523 -7.42 31.45 13.06
C PRO A 523 -6.83 32.84 12.77
N GLU A 524 -5.83 33.26 13.54
CA GLU A 524 -5.11 34.51 13.36
C GLU A 524 -4.23 34.58 12.10
N ASP A 525 -3.85 33.42 11.50
CA ASP A 525 -3.00 33.37 10.32
C ASP A 525 -3.74 33.75 9.03
N LYS A 526 -5.09 33.70 9.06
CA LYS A 526 -5.98 34.09 7.95
C LYS A 526 -5.66 33.39 6.63
N ILE A 527 -5.27 32.12 6.68
CA ILE A 527 -5.02 31.34 5.49
C ILE A 527 -6.34 31.18 4.71
N PRO A 528 -6.36 31.41 3.39
CA PRO A 528 -7.55 31.18 2.58
C PRO A 528 -8.03 29.73 2.71
N LEU A 529 -9.32 29.51 2.83
CA LEU A 529 -9.90 28.16 3.02
C LEU A 529 -9.63 27.25 1.82
N SER A 530 -9.40 27.79 0.63
CA SER A 530 -8.95 27.05 -0.56
C SER A 530 -7.54 26.45 -0.42
N ASP A 531 -6.73 26.97 0.49
CA ASP A 531 -5.33 26.62 0.66
C ASP A 531 -5.09 25.74 1.91
N ILE A 532 -6.16 25.29 2.58
CA ILE A 532 -6.10 24.40 3.75
C ILE A 532 -5.90 22.93 3.35
N THR A 533 -6.36 22.55 2.15
CA THR A 533 -6.24 21.20 1.62
C THR A 533 -4.97 21.03 0.78
N PRO A 534 -4.37 19.82 0.69
CA PRO A 534 -3.27 19.55 -0.23
C PRO A 534 -3.69 19.72 -1.69
N ARG A 535 -2.71 19.91 -2.56
CA ARG A 535 -2.90 20.04 -4.02
C ARG A 535 -1.66 19.54 -4.75
N VAL A 536 -1.76 19.36 -6.08
CA VAL A 536 -0.60 19.07 -6.94
C VAL A 536 0.46 20.16 -6.76
N GLY A 537 1.57 19.79 -6.16
CA GLY A 537 2.59 20.70 -5.65
C GLY A 537 3.90 20.69 -6.46
N PRO A 538 4.95 21.34 -5.94
CA PRO A 538 6.26 21.39 -6.60
C PRO A 538 6.91 20.03 -6.81
N TRP A 539 6.79 19.08 -5.88
CA TRP A 539 7.34 17.75 -6.02
C TRP A 539 6.63 16.97 -7.13
N ASP A 540 5.30 17.04 -7.16
CA ASP A 540 4.50 16.35 -8.17
C ASP A 540 4.89 16.81 -9.59
N LYS A 541 5.05 18.14 -9.78
CA LYS A 541 5.49 18.73 -11.06
C LYS A 541 6.89 18.29 -11.43
N TYR A 542 7.80 18.26 -10.47
CA TYR A 542 9.18 17.80 -10.67
C TYR A 542 9.22 16.33 -11.04
N THR A 543 8.49 15.47 -10.32
CA THR A 543 8.49 14.03 -10.55
C THR A 543 7.83 13.67 -11.88
N ILE A 544 6.69 14.30 -12.22
CA ILE A 544 6.07 14.13 -13.55
C ILE A 544 7.00 14.64 -14.66
N MET A 545 7.67 15.78 -14.48
CA MET A 545 8.68 16.26 -15.44
C MET A 545 9.79 15.22 -15.63
N TRP A 546 10.34 14.68 -14.55
CA TRP A 546 11.40 13.66 -14.61
C TRP A 546 10.93 12.39 -15.32
N GLY A 547 9.70 11.91 -15.04
CA GLY A 547 9.16 10.66 -15.58
C GLY A 547 8.67 10.76 -17.02
N TYR A 548 8.10 11.91 -17.42
CA TYR A 548 7.34 12.02 -18.67
C TYR A 548 7.99 12.91 -19.74
N LYS A 549 8.84 13.85 -19.34
CA LYS A 549 9.46 14.74 -20.33
C LYS A 549 10.25 13.95 -21.36
N GLU A 550 9.99 14.20 -22.64
CA GLU A 550 10.71 13.56 -23.74
C GLU A 550 12.21 13.87 -23.68
N ILE A 551 13.04 12.86 -23.81
CA ILE A 551 14.49 12.95 -23.96
C ILE A 551 14.81 12.27 -25.29
N PRO A 552 15.37 12.99 -26.27
CA PRO A 552 15.82 12.37 -27.52
C PRO A 552 16.92 11.35 -27.24
N SER A 553 16.61 10.07 -27.42
CA SER A 553 17.50 8.96 -27.08
C SER A 553 17.08 7.70 -27.85
N GLU A 554 18.03 6.79 -28.11
CA GLU A 554 17.78 5.53 -28.80
C GLU A 554 17.53 4.38 -27.80
N SER A 555 17.93 4.56 -26.54
CA SER A 555 17.79 3.57 -25.48
C SER A 555 17.57 4.19 -24.09
N ALA A 556 17.08 3.40 -23.14
CA ALA A 556 16.94 3.80 -21.73
C ALA A 556 18.28 4.21 -21.07
N ASP A 557 19.39 3.68 -21.57
CA ASP A 557 20.72 4.00 -21.03
C ASP A 557 21.24 5.35 -21.51
N ASP A 558 20.82 5.80 -22.69
CA ASP A 558 21.19 7.12 -23.21
C ASP A 558 20.55 8.26 -22.41
N GLU A 559 19.39 8.02 -21.79
CA GLU A 559 18.72 8.99 -20.92
C GLU A 559 19.45 9.24 -19.60
N ARG A 560 20.33 8.32 -19.15
CA ARG A 560 20.90 8.29 -17.79
C ARG A 560 21.57 9.61 -17.38
N SER A 561 22.35 10.23 -18.25
CA SER A 561 23.05 11.47 -17.88
C SER A 561 22.09 12.64 -17.64
N THR A 562 21.04 12.74 -18.43
CA THR A 562 20.00 13.77 -18.28
C THR A 562 19.17 13.51 -17.04
N LEU A 563 18.76 12.26 -16.81
CA LEU A 563 17.98 11.86 -15.64
C LEU A 563 18.77 12.06 -14.34
N GLU A 564 20.07 11.72 -14.33
CA GLU A 564 20.95 11.99 -13.20
C GLU A 564 21.04 13.50 -12.90
N GLN A 565 21.22 14.32 -13.93
CA GLN A 565 21.26 15.78 -13.76
C GLN A 565 19.96 16.30 -13.14
N TRP A 566 18.81 15.80 -13.57
CA TRP A 566 17.53 16.20 -13.00
C TRP A 566 17.36 15.66 -11.57
N ALA A 567 17.72 14.42 -11.31
CA ALA A 567 17.66 13.83 -9.97
C ALA A 567 18.52 14.60 -8.96
N ARG A 568 19.66 15.18 -9.39
CA ARG A 568 20.54 15.99 -8.54
C ARG A 568 19.93 17.31 -8.08
N MET A 569 18.82 17.77 -8.68
CA MET A 569 18.14 19.00 -8.23
C MET A 569 17.70 18.92 -6.76
N GLN A 570 17.41 17.72 -6.24
CA GLN A 570 17.08 17.49 -4.82
C GLN A 570 18.24 17.80 -3.86
N ASP A 571 19.48 17.92 -4.33
CA ASP A 571 20.61 18.27 -3.48
C ASP A 571 20.51 19.72 -2.96
N SER A 572 19.94 20.62 -3.78
CA SER A 572 19.74 22.03 -3.45
C SER A 572 18.30 22.39 -3.12
N ILE A 573 17.33 21.56 -3.52
CA ILE A 573 15.90 21.79 -3.33
C ILE A 573 15.33 20.68 -2.43
N PRO A 574 15.23 20.88 -1.10
CA PRO A 574 14.81 19.82 -0.17
C PRO A 574 13.45 19.20 -0.46
N TRP A 575 12.49 19.97 -0.94
CA TRP A 575 11.14 19.47 -1.28
C TRP A 575 11.04 18.74 -2.63
N TYR A 576 12.16 18.42 -3.27
CA TYR A 576 12.24 17.48 -4.39
C TYR A 576 12.72 16.10 -3.93
N ARG A 577 13.07 15.93 -2.64
CA ARG A 577 13.44 14.65 -2.06
C ARG A 577 12.26 13.74 -1.98
N PHE A 578 12.53 12.46 -2.10
CA PHE A 578 11.52 11.40 -2.04
C PHE A 578 11.84 10.41 -0.92
N SER A 579 10.79 9.91 -0.27
CA SER A 579 10.84 8.72 0.56
C SER A 579 9.49 8.03 0.55
N GLY A 580 9.48 6.76 0.14
CA GLY A 580 8.25 5.97 -0.01
C GLY A 580 7.77 5.30 1.30
N ASN A 581 6.71 4.50 1.18
CA ASN A 581 6.02 3.84 2.30
C ASN A 581 6.90 2.96 3.19
N ASN A 582 7.97 2.38 2.66
CA ASN A 582 8.87 1.51 3.44
C ASN A 582 9.55 2.21 4.61
N SER A 583 9.62 3.53 4.60
CA SER A 583 10.24 4.36 5.62
C SER A 583 9.22 5.11 6.50
N PHE A 584 7.91 4.98 6.22
CA PHE A 584 6.86 5.69 6.93
C PHE A 584 6.91 5.46 8.44
N GLY A 585 6.95 6.55 9.22
CA GLY A 585 6.97 6.50 10.68
C GLY A 585 8.23 5.94 11.33
N GLN A 586 9.23 5.54 10.55
CA GLN A 586 10.47 4.95 11.09
C GLN A 586 11.51 6.00 11.51
N TYR A 587 11.55 7.14 10.81
CA TYR A 587 12.53 8.20 11.02
C TYR A 587 11.83 9.52 11.37
N GLY A 588 12.53 10.41 12.07
CA GLY A 588 11.95 11.65 12.58
C GLY A 588 11.50 12.68 11.56
N THR A 589 11.72 12.44 10.27
CA THR A 589 11.31 13.34 9.19
C THR A 589 10.46 12.64 8.12
N LEU A 590 9.98 11.44 8.41
CA LEU A 590 9.14 10.64 7.50
C LEU A 590 7.78 10.44 8.11
N ASN A 591 7.05 11.55 8.28
CA ASN A 591 5.75 11.62 8.90
C ASN A 591 4.75 12.34 7.98
N GLU A 592 3.50 12.20 8.30
CA GLU A 592 2.39 12.98 7.71
C GLU A 592 2.19 14.34 8.40
N ALA A 593 3.21 14.85 9.11
CA ALA A 593 3.10 16.06 9.92
C ALA A 593 3.33 17.32 9.09
N VAL A 594 2.36 18.18 9.04
CA VAL A 594 2.46 19.50 8.37
C VAL A 594 3.49 20.37 9.06
N GLY A 595 4.43 20.92 8.31
CA GLY A 595 5.52 21.75 8.84
C GLY A 595 6.51 21.00 9.71
N ASP A 596 6.75 19.72 9.41
CA ASP A 596 7.54 18.80 10.23
C ASP A 596 9.06 19.01 10.15
N ALA A 597 9.51 20.07 9.52
CA ALA A 597 10.87 20.55 9.76
C ALA A 597 11.10 20.89 11.26
N ASP A 598 10.02 21.14 12.02
CA ASP A 598 9.99 21.28 13.47
C ASP A 598 8.73 20.62 14.05
N PRO A 599 8.72 19.27 14.27
CA PRO A 599 7.54 18.54 14.74
C PRO A 599 7.06 18.98 16.13
N VAL A 600 7.97 19.37 17.01
CA VAL A 600 7.60 19.88 18.35
C VAL A 600 6.77 21.14 18.23
N LYS A 601 7.21 22.08 17.39
CA LYS A 601 6.48 23.35 17.17
C LYS A 601 5.15 23.11 16.48
N SER A 602 5.12 22.28 15.44
CA SER A 602 3.92 21.93 14.68
C SER A 602 2.88 21.26 15.57
N THR A 603 3.27 20.26 16.35
CA THR A 603 2.37 19.54 17.27
C THR A 603 1.85 20.46 18.39
N ARG A 604 2.67 21.37 18.92
CA ARG A 604 2.21 22.37 19.91
C ARG A 604 1.10 23.27 19.34
N LEU A 605 1.22 23.66 18.07
CA LEU A 605 0.20 24.43 17.37
C LEU A 605 -1.05 23.59 17.08
N GLY A 606 -0.89 22.35 16.68
CA GLY A 606 -1.97 21.38 16.51
C GLY A 606 -2.74 21.13 17.80
N PHE A 607 -2.08 20.91 18.92
CA PHE A 607 -2.73 20.75 20.23
C PHE A 607 -3.55 21.96 20.63
N LYS A 608 -3.05 23.17 20.34
CA LYS A 608 -3.82 24.41 20.55
C LYS A 608 -5.11 24.42 19.72
N ASN A 609 -5.07 23.88 18.51
CA ASN A 609 -6.24 23.75 17.64
C ASN A 609 -7.17 22.62 18.09
N ILE A 610 -6.66 21.46 18.48
CA ILE A 610 -7.45 20.36 19.05
C ILE A 610 -8.22 20.83 20.30
N ALA A 611 -7.60 21.63 21.18
CA ALA A 611 -8.28 22.20 22.34
C ALA A 611 -9.49 23.08 21.94
N ARG A 612 -9.42 23.77 20.78
CA ARG A 612 -10.58 24.49 20.22
C ARG A 612 -11.63 23.57 19.65
N VAL A 613 -11.19 22.56 18.85
CA VAL A 613 -12.06 21.61 18.17
C VAL A 613 -12.90 20.80 19.16
N VAL A 614 -12.32 20.37 20.28
CA VAL A 614 -13.04 19.69 21.37
C VAL A 614 -14.26 20.49 21.84
N GLY A 615 -14.18 21.86 21.82
CA GLY A 615 -15.30 22.75 22.13
C GLY A 615 -16.44 22.68 21.11
N TYR A 616 -16.19 22.28 19.85
CA TYR A 616 -17.22 22.24 18.80
C TYR A 616 -17.94 20.87 18.74
N ILE A 617 -17.37 19.83 19.32
CA ILE A 617 -17.90 18.45 19.24
C ILE A 617 -19.35 18.35 19.69
N PRO A 618 -19.79 18.91 20.86
CA PRO A 618 -21.17 18.77 21.30
C PRO A 618 -22.19 19.35 20.33
N SER A 619 -21.88 20.48 19.70
CA SER A 619 -22.78 21.14 18.73
C SER A 619 -22.75 20.44 17.36
N ALA A 620 -21.60 19.96 16.92
CA ALA A 620 -21.45 19.29 15.63
C ALA A 620 -22.02 17.86 15.63
N GLY A 621 -21.84 17.15 16.77
CA GLY A 621 -22.18 15.71 16.90
C GLY A 621 -23.57 15.45 17.47
N THR A 622 -24.39 16.46 17.81
CA THR A 622 -25.72 16.27 18.36
C THR A 622 -26.79 16.59 17.34
N ARG A 623 -27.66 15.62 17.07
CA ARG A 623 -28.85 15.78 16.23
C ARG A 623 -30.10 15.44 17.03
N PRO A 624 -31.12 16.32 17.05
CA PRO A 624 -32.37 16.04 17.75
C PRO A 624 -33.05 14.76 17.24
N GLY A 625 -33.34 13.83 18.16
CA GLY A 625 -34.04 12.58 17.82
C GLY A 625 -33.13 11.45 17.27
N GLU A 626 -31.84 11.70 17.08
CA GLU A 626 -30.86 10.67 16.73
C GLU A 626 -30.08 10.21 17.99
N ASP A 627 -29.38 9.07 17.88
CA ASP A 627 -28.48 8.59 18.92
C ASP A 627 -27.20 9.45 19.02
N ASN A 628 -26.29 9.11 19.93
CA ASN A 628 -25.04 9.85 20.13
C ASN A 628 -23.84 9.23 19.38
N GLU A 629 -24.06 8.38 18.37
CA GLU A 629 -22.95 7.73 17.63
C GLU A 629 -22.06 8.76 16.95
N LEU A 630 -22.64 9.79 16.29
CA LEU A 630 -21.86 10.85 15.65
C LEU A 630 -21.05 11.67 16.71
N LEU A 631 -21.64 11.95 17.85
CA LEU A 631 -20.95 12.63 18.96
C LEU A 631 -19.74 11.82 19.44
N LYS A 632 -19.93 10.51 19.61
CA LYS A 632 -18.89 9.56 19.99
C LYS A 632 -17.79 9.49 18.93
N GLU A 633 -18.17 9.36 17.66
CA GLU A 633 -17.23 9.29 16.56
C GLU A 633 -16.33 10.52 16.50
N LEU A 634 -16.89 11.73 16.50
CA LEU A 634 -16.12 12.98 16.45
C LEU A 634 -15.16 13.11 17.64
N TYR A 635 -15.59 12.68 18.82
CA TYR A 635 -14.72 12.67 19.99
C TYR A 635 -13.57 11.66 19.84
N ASP A 636 -13.86 10.43 19.44
CA ASP A 636 -12.86 9.38 19.23
C ASP A 636 -11.84 9.78 18.15
N ARG A 637 -12.32 10.38 17.04
CA ARG A 637 -11.46 10.91 15.97
C ARG A 637 -10.56 12.05 16.46
N THR A 638 -11.08 12.94 17.31
CA THR A 638 -10.30 14.06 17.87
C THR A 638 -9.21 13.58 18.83
N VAL A 639 -9.52 12.62 19.71
CA VAL A 639 -8.52 11.98 20.59
C VAL A 639 -7.50 11.20 19.76
N GLY A 640 -7.96 10.54 18.68
CA GLY A 640 -7.08 9.86 17.71
C GLY A 640 -6.11 10.82 17.04
N GLN A 641 -6.59 11.98 16.56
CA GLN A 641 -5.76 13.02 15.93
C GLN A 641 -4.71 13.55 16.90
N TRP A 642 -5.08 13.80 18.17
CA TRP A 642 -4.14 14.20 19.22
C TRP A 642 -3.00 13.18 19.37
N ALA A 643 -3.31 11.89 19.42
CA ALA A 643 -2.30 10.84 19.54
C ALA A 643 -1.43 10.74 18.28
N THR A 644 -1.98 10.97 17.09
CA THR A 644 -1.23 11.01 15.84
C THR A 644 -0.20 12.14 15.84
N GLU A 645 -0.64 13.36 16.19
CA GLU A 645 0.28 14.51 16.27
C GLU A 645 1.36 14.32 17.34
N ALA A 646 1.02 13.75 18.51
CA ALA A 646 2.02 13.38 19.52
C ALA A 646 3.01 12.31 18.99
N GLY A 647 2.51 11.38 18.17
CA GLY A 647 3.31 10.35 17.49
C GLY A 647 4.37 10.94 16.57
N HIS A 648 4.09 12.07 15.90
CA HIS A 648 5.09 12.78 15.07
C HIS A 648 6.31 13.20 15.91
N VAL A 649 6.08 13.70 17.10
CA VAL A 649 7.18 14.07 18.02
C VAL A 649 7.93 12.83 18.49
N ALA A 650 7.23 11.74 18.80
CA ALA A 650 7.87 10.50 19.23
C ALA A 650 8.83 9.92 18.16
N THR A 651 8.61 10.20 16.87
CA THR A 651 9.52 9.75 15.81
C THR A 651 10.87 10.44 15.80
N ILE A 652 11.01 11.58 16.49
CA ILE A 652 12.28 12.31 16.64
C ILE A 652 13.27 11.49 17.49
N ILE A 653 12.77 10.73 18.46
CA ILE A 653 13.58 9.94 19.39
C ILE A 653 14.12 8.71 18.65
N GLY A 654 15.44 8.54 18.65
CA GLY A 654 16.10 7.54 17.80
C GLY A 654 15.86 7.76 16.30
N GLY A 655 15.52 8.98 15.93
CA GLY A 655 15.21 9.40 14.55
C GLY A 655 16.43 9.93 13.80
N GLY A 656 16.24 10.16 12.51
CA GLY A 656 17.25 10.72 11.61
C GLY A 656 16.63 11.32 10.35
N THR A 657 17.44 12.01 9.59
CA THR A 657 17.09 12.44 8.24
C THR A 657 17.54 11.42 7.21
N VAL A 658 16.72 11.15 6.22
CA VAL A 658 17.03 10.25 5.11
C VAL A 658 17.02 11.02 3.80
N GLN A 659 18.06 10.81 2.99
CA GLN A 659 18.11 11.28 1.61
C GLN A 659 18.77 10.21 0.75
N TYR A 660 18.02 9.57 -0.14
CA TYR A 660 18.60 8.60 -1.06
C TYR A 660 19.69 9.22 -1.90
N LYS A 661 20.78 8.48 -2.15
CA LYS A 661 21.98 8.90 -2.83
C LYS A 661 22.43 7.88 -3.85
N ALA A 662 22.72 8.32 -5.06
CA ALA A 662 23.39 7.50 -6.06
C ALA A 662 24.90 7.44 -5.82
N GLY A 663 25.57 6.44 -6.41
CA GLY A 663 27.03 6.32 -6.35
C GLY A 663 27.73 7.59 -6.87
N GLY A 664 28.74 8.05 -6.13
CA GLY A 664 29.47 9.29 -6.42
C GLY A 664 28.77 10.58 -5.93
N GLN A 665 27.59 10.51 -5.36
CA GLN A 665 26.90 11.63 -4.71
C GLN A 665 27.41 11.82 -3.28
N THR A 666 27.75 13.05 -2.93
CA THR A 666 28.29 13.38 -1.59
C THR A 666 27.21 13.40 -0.52
N GLY A 667 27.61 13.17 0.73
CA GLY A 667 26.74 13.16 1.92
C GLY A 667 26.26 11.77 2.30
N ALA A 668 25.70 11.65 3.49
CA ALA A 668 25.16 10.41 4.01
C ALA A 668 23.72 10.17 3.54
N VAL A 669 23.34 8.90 3.38
CA VAL A 669 21.94 8.51 3.15
C VAL A 669 21.11 8.70 4.43
N TYR A 670 21.68 8.36 5.58
CA TYR A 670 21.07 8.52 6.89
C TYR A 670 21.93 9.39 7.79
N THR A 671 21.33 10.36 8.47
CA THR A 671 22.00 11.21 9.45
C THR A 671 21.15 11.26 10.72
N PRO A 672 21.67 10.78 11.87
CA PRO A 672 20.97 10.85 13.15
C PRO A 672 20.59 12.29 13.52
N LEU A 673 19.45 12.47 14.15
CA LEU A 673 19.07 13.77 14.70
C LEU A 673 19.96 14.12 15.90
N SER A 674 20.24 15.42 16.06
CA SER A 674 21.09 15.88 17.16
C SER A 674 20.50 15.58 18.53
N ARG A 675 21.34 15.42 19.53
CA ARG A 675 20.94 15.24 20.94
C ARG A 675 19.95 16.33 21.37
N ALA A 676 20.21 17.57 21.04
CA ALA A 676 19.35 18.69 21.43
C ALA A 676 17.90 18.53 20.92
N ARG A 677 17.73 18.09 19.67
CA ARG A 677 16.40 17.85 19.09
C ARG A 677 15.68 16.69 19.76
N GLN A 678 16.39 15.62 20.10
CA GLN A 678 15.80 14.44 20.74
C GLN A 678 15.40 14.74 22.20
N VAL A 679 16.23 15.47 22.93
CA VAL A 679 15.91 15.95 24.31
C VAL A 679 14.73 16.90 24.29
N GLU A 680 14.64 17.81 23.31
CA GLU A 680 13.48 18.71 23.15
C GLU A 680 12.19 17.93 22.91
N ALA A 681 12.24 16.90 22.06
CA ALA A 681 11.11 16.02 21.77
C ALA A 681 10.67 15.25 23.02
N MET A 682 11.62 14.65 23.76
CA MET A 682 11.32 13.92 24.99
C MET A 682 10.72 14.85 26.06
N ARG A 683 11.27 16.05 26.23
CA ARG A 683 10.72 17.05 27.16
C ARG A 683 9.28 17.43 26.78
N PHE A 684 9.01 17.68 25.47
CA PHE A 684 7.65 17.98 25.01
C PHE A 684 6.69 16.83 25.34
N LEU A 685 7.08 15.58 25.06
CA LEU A 685 6.23 14.41 25.36
C LEU A 685 5.96 14.30 26.86
N ASN A 686 6.95 14.51 27.69
CA ASN A 686 6.83 14.48 29.14
C ASN A 686 5.91 15.60 29.70
N GLU A 687 5.96 16.79 29.12
CA GLU A 687 5.20 17.95 29.59
C GLU A 687 3.78 18.03 29.06
N GLU A 688 3.56 17.64 27.79
CA GLU A 688 2.30 17.88 27.08
C GLU A 688 1.50 16.59 26.83
N VAL A 689 2.18 15.44 26.73
CA VAL A 689 1.55 14.16 26.33
C VAL A 689 1.40 13.21 27.52
N PHE A 690 2.46 13.03 28.32
CA PHE A 690 2.45 12.10 29.44
C PHE A 690 1.85 12.69 30.72
N LYS A 691 1.57 13.95 30.76
CA LYS A 691 0.66 14.55 31.77
C LYS A 691 -0.79 14.29 31.40
N THR A 692 -1.69 14.44 32.38
CA THR A 692 -3.12 14.31 32.14
C THR A 692 -3.63 15.45 31.24
N PRO A 693 -4.13 15.15 30.01
CA PRO A 693 -4.57 16.17 29.07
C PRO A 693 -5.99 16.67 29.42
N ASN A 694 -6.11 17.50 30.44
CA ASN A 694 -7.38 17.95 31.03
C ASN A 694 -8.36 18.54 29.99
N TYR A 695 -7.90 19.20 28.94
CA TYR A 695 -8.75 19.77 27.88
C TYR A 695 -9.44 18.73 27.01
N LEU A 696 -8.93 17.48 26.96
CA LEU A 696 -9.58 16.35 26.28
C LEU A 696 -10.61 15.65 27.17
N ILE A 697 -10.54 15.82 28.51
CA ILE A 697 -11.43 15.14 29.44
C ILE A 697 -12.75 15.92 29.53
N ARG A 698 -13.80 15.42 28.89
CA ARG A 698 -15.09 16.06 28.71
C ARG A 698 -16.21 15.23 29.35
N ALA A 699 -16.52 15.56 30.62
CA ALA A 699 -17.59 14.89 31.36
C ALA A 699 -18.97 15.05 30.69
N ASP A 700 -19.22 16.19 30.02
CA ASP A 700 -20.46 16.49 29.28
C ASP A 700 -20.61 15.63 28.00
N ILE A 701 -19.52 15.12 27.42
CA ILE A 701 -19.52 14.16 26.31
C ILE A 701 -19.60 12.74 26.85
N ALA A 702 -18.74 12.41 27.85
CA ALA A 702 -18.64 11.07 28.40
C ALA A 702 -20.00 10.52 28.89
N GLY A 703 -20.75 11.31 29.65
CA GLY A 703 -22.06 10.91 30.17
C GLY A 703 -23.14 10.70 29.10
N ARG A 704 -22.90 11.10 27.85
CA ARG A 704 -23.84 10.95 26.74
C ARG A 704 -23.51 9.78 25.81
N ILE A 705 -22.24 9.42 25.71
CA ILE A 705 -21.80 8.39 24.76
C ILE A 705 -21.69 7.02 25.39
N GLU A 706 -21.36 6.94 26.66
CA GLU A 706 -21.33 5.68 27.44
C GLU A 706 -21.12 5.93 28.93
N SER A 707 -21.38 4.91 29.76
CA SER A 707 -21.16 4.96 31.21
C SER A 707 -19.68 4.82 31.60
N GLU A 708 -18.85 4.27 30.72
CA GLU A 708 -17.44 3.97 30.95
C GLU A 708 -16.62 4.39 29.72
N GLY A 709 -15.28 4.51 29.89
CA GLY A 709 -14.39 4.54 28.73
C GLY A 709 -13.58 5.83 28.53
N MET A 710 -13.86 6.95 29.18
CA MET A 710 -13.05 8.16 29.08
C MET A 710 -11.60 7.88 29.50
N LEU A 711 -11.41 7.19 30.62
CA LEU A 711 -10.10 6.78 31.09
C LEU A 711 -9.39 5.86 30.07
N ALA A 712 -10.12 4.87 29.53
CA ALA A 712 -9.57 3.94 28.52
C ALA A 712 -9.18 4.66 27.20
N ARG A 713 -9.97 5.65 26.75
CA ARG A 713 -9.69 6.42 25.54
C ARG A 713 -8.41 7.24 25.65
N ILE A 714 -8.33 8.05 26.71
CA ILE A 714 -7.15 8.89 26.96
C ILE A 714 -5.92 8.02 27.23
N GLY A 715 -6.04 7.01 28.10
CA GLY A 715 -4.94 6.09 28.39
C GLY A 715 -4.50 5.30 27.17
N GLY A 716 -5.43 4.86 26.30
CA GLY A 716 -5.10 4.21 25.04
C GLY A 716 -4.37 5.12 24.06
N ALA A 717 -4.75 6.41 24.02
CA ALA A 717 -4.06 7.42 23.21
C ALA A 717 -2.62 7.67 23.71
N GLN A 718 -2.45 7.88 25.02
CA GLN A 718 -1.11 8.03 25.63
C GLN A 718 -0.25 6.78 25.49
N SER A 719 -0.83 5.58 25.65
CA SER A 719 -0.12 4.31 25.48
C SER A 719 0.41 4.13 24.06
N ARG A 720 -0.33 4.53 23.01
CA ARG A 720 0.16 4.47 21.63
C ARG A 720 1.44 5.30 21.44
N VAL A 721 1.48 6.51 22.01
CA VAL A 721 2.65 7.37 21.94
C VAL A 721 3.81 6.78 22.73
N LEU A 722 3.55 6.28 23.92
CA LEU A 722 4.55 5.61 24.79
C LEU A 722 5.17 4.40 24.08
N THR A 723 4.34 3.51 23.50
CA THR A 723 4.79 2.36 22.73
C THR A 723 5.62 2.77 21.52
N SER A 724 5.29 3.92 20.87
CA SER A 724 6.09 4.48 19.79
C SER A 724 7.47 4.93 20.27
N VAL A 725 7.59 5.56 21.43
CA VAL A 725 8.89 5.94 22.03
C VAL A 725 9.70 4.71 22.35
N LEU A 726 9.10 3.69 22.95
CA LEU A 726 9.74 2.40 23.31
C LEU A 726 9.84 1.42 22.13
N ASN A 727 9.74 1.86 20.89
CA ASN A 727 9.85 0.98 19.72
C ASN A 727 11.24 0.35 19.63
N ASP A 728 11.31 -0.97 19.38
CA ASP A 728 12.57 -1.74 19.36
C ASP A 728 13.58 -1.18 18.35
N GLY A 729 13.14 -0.83 17.14
CA GLY A 729 14.01 -0.24 16.14
C GLY A 729 14.58 1.13 16.54
N ARG A 730 13.84 1.94 17.31
CA ARG A 730 14.32 3.23 17.82
C ARG A 730 15.37 3.04 18.89
N MET A 731 15.12 2.14 19.84
CA MET A 731 16.09 1.82 20.91
C MET A 731 17.38 1.24 20.34
N ASN A 732 17.28 0.32 19.36
CA ASN A 732 18.46 -0.23 18.68
C ASN A 732 19.23 0.86 17.92
N ARG A 733 18.55 1.85 17.28
CA ARG A 733 19.24 2.97 16.61
C ARG A 733 19.93 3.93 17.57
N LEU A 734 19.44 4.10 18.79
CA LEU A 734 20.14 4.88 19.81
C LEU A 734 21.47 4.21 20.17
N LEU A 735 21.47 2.91 20.44
CA LEU A 735 22.70 2.13 20.68
C LEU A 735 23.66 2.17 19.49
N GLU A 736 23.17 2.03 18.27
CA GLU A 736 23.98 2.16 17.04
C GLU A 736 24.60 3.56 16.95
N GLY A 737 23.83 4.60 17.25
CA GLY A 737 24.31 5.97 17.32
C GLY A 737 25.45 6.15 18.32
N GLU A 738 25.35 5.55 19.49
CA GLU A 738 26.41 5.56 20.50
C GLU A 738 27.66 4.83 20.00
N ALA A 739 27.50 3.66 19.40
CA ALA A 739 28.61 2.87 18.87
C ALA A 739 29.38 3.62 17.77
N LEU A 740 28.64 4.29 16.87
CA LEU A 740 29.25 5.09 15.80
C LEU A 740 29.93 6.37 16.33
N ALA A 741 29.37 7.01 17.36
CA ALA A 741 29.90 8.24 17.91
C ALA A 741 31.22 8.06 18.72
N LYS A 742 31.50 6.87 19.27
CA LYS A 742 32.81 6.54 19.91
C LYS A 742 34.00 6.73 18.97
N SER A 743 33.74 6.78 17.67
CA SER A 743 34.74 7.10 16.65
C SER A 743 34.75 8.59 16.25
N SER A 744 33.81 9.40 16.74
CA SER A 744 33.68 10.83 16.50
C SER A 744 33.45 11.58 17.81
N SER A 745 33.82 12.86 17.88
CA SER A 745 33.62 13.70 19.08
C SER A 745 32.18 14.25 19.18
N SER A 746 31.19 13.66 18.50
CA SER A 746 29.79 14.13 18.47
C SER A 746 29.08 13.76 19.77
N GLU A 747 28.33 14.70 20.31
CA GLU A 747 27.44 14.49 21.47
C GLU A 747 26.19 13.74 21.02
N VAL A 748 25.94 12.56 21.57
CA VAL A 748 24.80 11.67 21.23
C VAL A 748 23.75 11.67 22.33
N TYR A 749 22.49 11.43 21.98
CA TYR A 749 21.44 11.07 22.92
C TYR A 749 21.47 9.55 23.06
N SER A 750 21.90 9.06 24.23
CA SER A 750 22.08 7.64 24.49
C SER A 750 20.74 6.95 24.77
N LEU A 751 20.71 5.62 24.69
CA LEU A 751 19.55 4.85 25.13
C LEU A 751 19.30 5.06 26.62
N ALA A 752 20.36 5.04 27.42
CA ALA A 752 20.30 5.31 28.88
C ALA A 752 19.70 6.70 29.18
N ASP A 753 20.14 7.77 28.49
CA ASP A 753 19.58 9.12 28.63
C ASP A 753 18.06 9.12 28.28
N MET A 754 17.68 8.45 27.20
CA MET A 754 16.29 8.38 26.76
C MET A 754 15.40 7.67 27.78
N LEU A 755 15.85 6.55 28.31
CA LEU A 755 15.11 5.78 29.32
C LEU A 755 14.99 6.54 30.65
N ASP A 756 16.05 7.22 31.09
CA ASP A 756 16.06 8.05 32.29
C ASP A 756 15.09 9.23 32.16
N ASP A 757 15.14 9.97 31.02
CA ASP A 757 14.24 11.09 30.73
C ASP A 757 12.77 10.63 30.64
N LEU A 758 12.51 9.49 30.01
CA LEU A 758 11.17 8.91 29.92
C LEU A 758 10.65 8.48 31.29
N ARG A 759 11.46 7.80 32.11
CA ARG A 759 11.11 7.39 33.48
C ARG A 759 10.75 8.61 34.33
N LYS A 760 11.60 9.64 34.32
CA LYS A 760 11.36 10.90 35.07
C LYS A 760 10.08 11.60 34.61
N GLY A 761 9.69 11.54 33.36
CA GLY A 761 8.44 12.12 32.85
C GLY A 761 7.21 11.30 33.22
N VAL A 762 7.24 9.98 32.97
CA VAL A 762 6.12 9.07 33.27
C VAL A 762 5.88 8.94 34.78
N TRP A 763 6.91 9.03 35.61
CA TRP A 763 6.85 8.89 37.05
C TRP A 763 7.22 10.19 37.80
N SER A 764 6.91 11.34 37.19
CA SER A 764 7.34 12.65 37.69
C SER A 764 6.88 12.95 39.13
N GLU A 765 5.75 12.39 39.57
CA GLU A 765 5.20 12.56 40.89
C GLU A 765 6.12 11.97 42.00
N LEU A 766 6.98 11.02 41.69
CA LEU A 766 7.89 10.42 42.66
C LEU A 766 8.90 11.42 43.23
N ALA A 767 9.17 12.53 42.53
CA ALA A 767 10.04 13.61 42.97
C ALA A 767 9.34 14.57 43.95
N GLU A 768 8.02 14.52 44.09
CA GLU A 768 7.25 15.38 44.96
C GLU A 768 7.43 14.98 46.43
N GLY A 769 7.29 15.97 47.34
CA GLY A 769 7.33 15.75 48.77
C GLY A 769 6.22 14.82 49.29
N ALA A 770 5.01 14.95 48.73
CA ALA A 770 3.84 14.11 48.96
C ALA A 770 3.20 13.72 47.64
N PRO A 771 3.65 12.63 46.98
CA PRO A 771 3.18 12.20 45.67
C PRO A 771 1.67 12.01 45.65
N LYS A 772 0.99 12.59 44.61
CA LYS A 772 -0.40 12.35 44.33
C LYS A 772 -0.59 12.02 42.88
N ILE A 773 -1.04 10.79 42.56
CA ILE A 773 -1.11 10.25 41.22
C ILE A 773 -2.61 10.07 40.82
N ASP A 774 -3.09 10.86 39.87
CA ASP A 774 -4.46 10.72 39.37
C ASP A 774 -4.68 9.42 38.55
N ALA A 775 -5.95 9.11 38.26
CA ALA A 775 -6.32 7.86 37.60
C ALA A 775 -5.71 7.71 36.19
N TYR A 776 -5.59 8.79 35.43
CA TYR A 776 -5.01 8.77 34.09
C TYR A 776 -3.50 8.51 34.13
N ARG A 777 -2.81 9.15 35.08
CA ARG A 777 -1.41 8.94 35.33
C ARG A 777 -1.12 7.51 35.78
N ARG A 778 -1.94 6.95 36.69
CA ARG A 778 -1.83 5.54 37.12
C ARG A 778 -1.97 4.58 35.94
N GLN A 779 -2.89 4.88 35.00
CA GLN A 779 -3.05 4.06 33.79
C GLN A 779 -1.83 4.14 32.89
N LEU A 780 -1.27 5.34 32.64
CA LEU A 780 -0.06 5.52 31.84
C LEU A 780 1.13 4.77 32.46
N GLN A 781 1.32 4.88 33.77
CA GLN A 781 2.39 4.20 34.51
C GLN A 781 2.23 2.68 34.44
N ASN A 782 0.99 2.16 34.49
CA ASN A 782 0.72 0.74 34.26
C ASN A 782 1.03 0.32 32.83
N SER A 783 0.74 1.16 31.82
CA SER A 783 1.08 0.89 30.42
C SER A 783 2.60 0.85 30.21
N TYR A 784 3.35 1.74 30.87
CA TYR A 784 4.82 1.74 30.85
C TYR A 784 5.39 0.41 31.33
N LEU A 785 4.92 -0.08 32.50
CA LEU A 785 5.36 -1.38 33.01
C LEU A 785 4.94 -2.55 32.08
N THR A 786 3.75 -2.45 31.47
CA THR A 786 3.26 -3.47 30.51
C THR A 786 4.14 -3.55 29.26
N ASP A 787 4.53 -2.40 28.70
CA ASP A 787 5.35 -2.36 27.49
C ASP A 787 6.76 -2.89 27.76
N ILE A 788 7.35 -2.54 28.90
CA ILE A 788 8.68 -3.07 29.28
C ILE A 788 8.60 -4.58 29.54
N ASP A 789 7.56 -5.04 30.24
CA ASP A 789 7.37 -6.48 30.51
C ASP A 789 7.31 -7.29 29.21
N ARG A 790 6.51 -6.85 28.22
CA ARG A 790 6.44 -7.51 26.90
C ARG A 790 7.79 -7.60 26.19
N LYS A 791 8.67 -6.61 26.40
CA LYS A 791 10.02 -6.59 25.81
C LYS A 791 11.00 -7.50 26.52
N LEU A 792 10.93 -7.56 27.83
CA LEU A 792 11.82 -8.40 28.65
C LEU A 792 11.34 -9.85 28.71
N ASN A 793 10.03 -10.08 28.74
CA ASN A 793 9.37 -11.36 28.92
C ASN A 793 8.31 -11.62 27.83
N PRO A 794 8.70 -11.72 26.53
CA PRO A 794 7.75 -11.91 25.46
C PRO A 794 6.98 -13.24 25.63
N PRO A 795 5.65 -13.30 25.42
CA PRO A 795 4.89 -14.54 25.49
C PRO A 795 5.41 -15.57 24.48
N ALA A 796 5.51 -16.84 24.89
CA ALA A 796 6.03 -17.95 24.06
C ALA A 796 5.23 -18.19 22.75
N THR A 797 4.01 -17.66 22.64
CA THR A 797 3.11 -17.81 21.48
C THR A 797 3.16 -16.65 20.48
N MET A 798 3.93 -15.61 20.75
CA MET A 798 4.09 -14.55 19.75
C MET A 798 5.02 -15.04 18.63
N GLN A 799 4.43 -15.54 17.55
CA GLN A 799 5.12 -15.53 16.27
C GLN A 799 5.40 -14.05 15.90
N PRO A 800 6.59 -13.74 15.35
CA PRO A 800 6.83 -12.40 14.83
C PRO A 800 5.68 -12.04 13.88
N PRO A 801 5.16 -10.81 13.91
CA PRO A 801 4.08 -10.42 13.04
C PRO A 801 4.48 -10.72 11.60
N GLN A 802 3.80 -11.68 10.98
CA GLN A 802 3.93 -11.90 9.55
C GLN A 802 3.38 -10.66 8.88
N GLY A 803 4.27 -9.91 8.25
CA GLY A 803 4.02 -8.57 7.75
C GLY A 803 2.78 -8.47 6.90
N GLY A 804 1.84 -7.69 7.36
CA GLY A 804 0.66 -7.20 6.66
C GLY A 804 0.54 -5.68 6.72
N GLY A 805 1.63 -4.97 6.96
CA GLY A 805 1.70 -3.51 6.93
C GLY A 805 2.91 -3.05 6.13
N PHE A 806 2.82 -1.88 5.53
CA PHE A 806 3.92 -1.23 4.84
C PHE A 806 5.08 -0.99 5.82
N GLY A 807 6.08 -1.87 5.86
CA GLY A 807 7.27 -1.75 6.69
C GLY A 807 8.12 -3.02 6.65
N GLN A 808 9.44 -2.84 6.60
CA GLN A 808 10.39 -3.93 6.74
C GLN A 808 10.23 -4.55 8.14
N PRO A 809 10.41 -5.88 8.30
CA PRO A 809 10.47 -6.50 9.61
C PRO A 809 11.54 -5.80 10.44
N GLN A 810 11.14 -5.21 11.57
CA GLN A 810 12.09 -4.56 12.46
C GLN A 810 12.90 -5.64 13.19
N ALA A 811 14.20 -5.39 13.36
CA ALA A 811 15.04 -6.24 14.17
C ALA A 811 14.50 -6.28 15.62
N PRO A 812 14.49 -7.45 16.25
CA PRO A 812 14.08 -7.55 17.65
C PRO A 812 14.98 -6.69 18.54
N LEU A 813 14.49 -6.37 19.73
CA LEU A 813 15.23 -5.60 20.70
C LEU A 813 16.54 -6.35 21.07
N SER A 814 17.67 -5.64 21.02
CA SER A 814 18.99 -6.18 21.36
C SER A 814 19.08 -6.55 22.84
N ASP A 815 19.97 -7.47 23.18
CA ASP A 815 20.18 -7.86 24.60
C ASP A 815 20.80 -6.74 25.42
N ASP A 816 21.57 -5.87 24.79
CA ASP A 816 22.11 -4.66 25.42
C ASP A 816 21.00 -3.71 25.86
N ALA A 817 20.06 -3.41 24.93
CA ALA A 817 18.88 -2.62 25.26
C ALA A 817 17.99 -3.26 26.36
N LYS A 818 17.86 -4.58 26.37
CA LYS A 818 17.15 -5.28 27.45
C LYS A 818 17.85 -5.11 28.79
N SER A 819 19.18 -5.09 28.80
CA SER A 819 20.01 -4.87 30.00
C SER A 819 19.79 -3.47 30.58
N GLU A 820 19.76 -2.46 29.71
CA GLU A 820 19.45 -1.08 30.11
C GLU A 820 18.04 -0.94 30.66
N LEU A 821 17.02 -1.54 30.00
CA LEU A 821 15.64 -1.57 30.48
C LEU A 821 15.53 -2.21 31.88
N ARG A 822 16.29 -3.28 32.16
CA ARG A 822 16.34 -3.89 33.50
C ARG A 822 16.95 -2.95 34.54
N GLY A 823 18.01 -2.26 34.19
CA GLY A 823 18.67 -1.25 35.02
C GLY A 823 17.74 -0.11 35.40
N GLU A 824 16.96 0.37 34.43
CA GLU A 824 15.93 1.42 34.63
C GLU A 824 14.80 0.96 35.57
N LEU A 825 14.33 -0.28 35.40
CA LEU A 825 13.30 -0.83 36.32
C LEU A 825 13.81 -0.96 37.74
N VAL A 826 15.09 -1.35 37.95
CA VAL A 826 15.69 -1.41 39.28
C VAL A 826 15.79 -0.01 39.89
N THR A 827 16.14 1.00 39.09
CA THR A 827 16.20 2.40 39.53
C THR A 827 14.80 2.89 39.94
N LEU A 828 13.80 2.68 39.06
CA LEU A 828 12.40 3.02 39.30
C LEU A 828 11.86 2.36 40.56
N GLN A 829 12.14 1.07 40.76
CA GLN A 829 11.73 0.34 41.97
C GLN A 829 12.24 1.01 43.24
N GLY A 830 13.51 1.41 43.26
CA GLY A 830 14.08 2.14 44.38
C GLY A 830 13.41 3.49 44.64
N GLU A 831 13.02 4.22 43.58
CA GLU A 831 12.29 5.50 43.69
C GLU A 831 10.88 5.29 44.23
N ILE A 832 10.13 4.29 43.71
CA ILE A 832 8.77 3.93 44.18
C ILE A 832 8.78 3.57 45.66
N ARG A 833 9.71 2.74 46.11
CA ARG A 833 9.83 2.36 47.54
C ARG A 833 10.03 3.57 48.46
N ARG A 834 10.86 4.53 48.08
CA ARG A 834 11.06 5.78 48.80
C ARG A 834 9.82 6.67 48.83
N ALA A 835 9.04 6.67 47.76
CA ALA A 835 7.85 7.53 47.59
C ALA A 835 6.60 6.96 48.27
N THR A 836 6.44 5.64 48.35
CA THR A 836 5.25 4.95 48.86
C THR A 836 4.84 5.42 50.27
N SER A 837 5.81 5.60 51.20
CA SER A 837 5.55 6.04 52.56
C SER A 837 5.13 7.55 52.67
N ARG A 838 5.36 8.32 51.58
CA ARG A 838 5.06 9.75 51.47
C ARG A 838 3.79 10.06 50.66
N ALA A 839 3.12 9.01 50.16
CA ALA A 839 1.95 9.15 49.30
C ALA A 839 0.85 10.03 49.94
N ALA A 840 0.32 11.00 49.20
CA ALA A 840 -0.66 11.98 49.71
C ALA A 840 -2.06 11.36 49.96
N ASP A 841 -2.38 10.26 49.28
CA ASP A 841 -3.67 9.55 49.43
C ASP A 841 -3.47 8.02 49.31
N ARG A 842 -4.55 7.29 49.69
CA ARG A 842 -4.58 5.85 49.73
C ARG A 842 -4.44 5.22 48.33
N GLU A 843 -5.08 5.82 47.32
CA GLU A 843 -5.07 5.36 45.94
C GLU A 843 -3.64 5.41 45.37
N THR A 844 -2.92 6.47 45.61
CA THR A 844 -1.51 6.62 45.26
C THR A 844 -0.63 5.58 45.96
N GLN A 845 -0.85 5.38 47.29
CA GLN A 845 -0.09 4.38 48.07
C GLN A 845 -0.30 2.96 47.55
N LEU A 846 -1.56 2.58 47.28
CA LEU A 846 -1.88 1.27 46.72
C LEU A 846 -1.29 1.07 45.33
N HIS A 847 -1.35 2.09 44.47
CA HIS A 847 -0.75 2.06 43.14
C HIS A 847 0.76 1.86 43.19
N LEU A 848 1.46 2.63 44.00
CA LEU A 848 2.91 2.51 44.15
C LEU A 848 3.33 1.14 44.72
N SER A 849 2.58 0.63 45.71
CA SER A 849 2.83 -0.72 46.24
C SER A 849 2.61 -1.81 45.20
N GLY A 850 1.55 -1.69 44.38
CA GLY A 850 1.27 -2.58 43.25
C GLY A 850 2.36 -2.52 42.18
N ALA A 851 2.84 -1.32 41.85
CA ALA A 851 3.92 -1.13 40.89
C ALA A 851 5.25 -1.74 41.36
N ASP A 852 5.62 -1.58 42.65
CA ASP A 852 6.82 -2.24 43.23
C ASP A 852 6.75 -3.77 43.08
N HIS A 853 5.59 -4.37 43.42
CA HIS A 853 5.36 -5.79 43.23
C HIS A 853 5.49 -6.24 41.79
N ARG A 854 4.83 -5.52 40.87
CA ARG A 854 4.88 -5.83 39.45
C ARG A 854 6.29 -5.72 38.85
N ILE A 855 7.08 -4.72 39.26
CA ILE A 855 8.50 -4.62 38.83
C ILE A 855 9.29 -5.85 39.30
N SER A 856 9.05 -6.33 40.53
CA SER A 856 9.70 -7.56 41.00
C SER A 856 9.32 -8.77 40.13
N GLU A 857 8.07 -8.90 39.73
CA GLU A 857 7.62 -9.97 38.81
C GLU A 857 8.26 -9.87 37.43
N ILE A 858 8.41 -8.65 36.88
CA ILE A 858 9.06 -8.42 35.58
C ILE A 858 10.55 -8.79 35.63
N LEU A 859 11.24 -8.42 36.69
CA LEU A 859 12.67 -8.68 36.85
C LEU A 859 12.97 -10.16 37.12
N GLU A 860 12.09 -10.83 37.85
CA GLU A 860 12.20 -12.25 38.23
C GLU A 860 10.93 -13.02 37.82
N PRO A 861 10.70 -13.22 36.51
CA PRO A 861 9.48 -13.92 36.06
C PRO A 861 9.50 -15.36 36.60
N ARG A 862 8.38 -15.76 37.22
CA ARG A 862 8.19 -17.15 37.67
C ARG A 862 8.27 -18.05 36.45
N LYS A 863 9.12 -19.08 36.47
CA LYS A 863 9.09 -20.13 35.43
C LYS A 863 7.73 -20.82 35.54
N SER A 864 6.89 -20.61 34.51
CA SER A 864 5.61 -21.30 34.36
C SER A 864 5.81 -22.77 34.03
#